data_b5d57ce3b91ece970afc1689727e9f53
#
_entry.id   b5d57ce3b91ece970afc1689727e9f53
#
_cell.length_a   1.000
_cell.length_b   1.000
_cell.length_c   1.000
_cell.angle_alpha   90.00
_cell.angle_beta   90.00
_cell.angle_gamma   90.00
#
_symmetry.space_group_name_H-M   'P 1'
#
loop_
_entity.id
_entity.type
_entity.pdbx_description
1 polymer ?
#
loop_
_entity_poly.entity_id
_entity_poly.type
_entity_poly.pdbx_seq_one_letter_code
_entity_poly.pdbx_strand_id
1 'polypeptide(L)'
;MNKKSDKTKLLVNIGLFVLSILLITYFLPETELQIPECLRSYKVDTKWAYEDYKAPFDVDHYSDTAAAVRKAKEEFVPIYERYDETSHLNRLNTLDTIVRSHTEVPLAVRMAIVNKVKACLDRGIIDDATRKLKLISENDEDISTANFFTTEQVLKKLAIICPPNTSGANIVSEIEADELLAPNLAKNDAKTTKLYKTAIESARLPDGIVAKGGLIIRKGDIVTPEVANTLGQCYSKILEINEKESSHIWSWIGQCGLVSLMLAAFFVFMYMFRWRTFNDISKMIFLVGLITLFIVIVEVISVRFWWQIYLVPFALVPIVVTTFTDSRTAFFSHMVMVVICSIVAKDRAEFIIMQFLVGNIAIASMHDFSRRAHLVRCAFFVFLGYTMVYMSMASINNNFASFSEMYKFYADPPYNNWHNFVKFAFNAGFLAFSYLLIFLTEKIFGFTSTMTLVELSDTNNPLLREMSTKCSGTFQHSLQVSNLACEAASAINANVQLVRAGALYHDVGKIENPAFFTENQYGVNPHDTLAPIQSAQIVINHVSDGMKRATKAKLPKAICAFIQQHHGKGRTKYFYTMACKANPDVEIDPAPYTYPGPNPQSKETAIVMMADACEAATRSLKNPDEATITNLVDKIISSQLADGLLNEAPINMREIGIVKQSFINRLRSMYHQRIEYPEEITPKQE
;
A
#
# COMPACT_ATOMS: atom_id res chain seq x y z
N MET A 1 31.84 24.15 -11.25
CA MET A 1 30.82 23.07 -11.35
C MET A 1 30.87 22.44 -12.74
N ASN A 2 31.03 21.13 -12.81
CA ASN A 2 31.31 20.44 -14.08
C ASN A 2 29.98 20.11 -14.78
N LYS A 3 29.54 20.96 -15.74
CA LYS A 3 28.27 20.82 -16.49
C LYS A 3 28.03 19.41 -17.07
N LYS A 4 29.08 18.64 -17.33
CA LYS A 4 29.00 17.27 -17.86
C LYS A 4 28.55 16.27 -16.76
N SER A 5 29.03 16.45 -15.52
CA SER A 5 28.63 15.63 -14.36
C SER A 5 27.15 15.84 -13.98
N ASP A 6 26.66 17.08 -14.04
CA ASP A 6 25.29 17.39 -13.68
C ASP A 6 24.28 16.83 -14.71
N LYS A 7 24.63 16.82 -16.00
CA LYS A 7 23.84 16.20 -17.06
C LYS A 7 23.72 14.68 -16.87
N THR A 8 24.80 13.99 -16.48
CA THR A 8 24.80 12.55 -16.24
C THR A 8 23.89 12.20 -15.05
N LYS A 9 23.97 12.98 -13.97
CA LYS A 9 23.11 12.80 -12.78
C LYS A 9 21.63 12.98 -13.10
N LEU A 10 21.29 13.98 -13.89
CA LEU A 10 19.92 14.23 -14.35
C LEU A 10 19.42 13.06 -15.20
N LEU A 11 20.23 12.53 -16.12
CA LEU A 11 19.86 11.36 -16.93
C LEU A 11 19.60 10.11 -16.07
N VAL A 12 20.42 9.88 -15.05
CA VAL A 12 20.20 8.77 -14.09
C VAL A 12 18.89 8.94 -13.35
N ASN A 13 18.58 10.15 -12.87
CA ASN A 13 17.33 10.42 -12.18
C ASN A 13 16.11 10.24 -13.08
N ILE A 14 16.20 10.65 -14.36
CA ILE A 14 15.14 10.37 -15.36
C ILE A 14 15.00 8.86 -15.59
N GLY A 15 16.10 8.13 -15.68
CA GLY A 15 16.09 6.67 -15.80
C GLY A 15 15.41 5.99 -14.60
N LEU A 16 15.72 6.44 -13.38
CA LEU A 16 15.08 5.96 -12.15
C LEU A 16 13.57 6.24 -12.15
N PHE A 17 13.17 7.44 -12.56
CA PHE A 17 11.76 7.81 -12.69
C PHE A 17 11.00 6.88 -13.63
N VAL A 18 11.52 6.68 -14.85
CA VAL A 18 10.89 5.81 -15.85
C VAL A 18 10.85 4.35 -15.38
N LEU A 19 11.96 3.85 -14.83
CA LEU A 19 12.04 2.48 -14.31
C LEU A 19 11.02 2.24 -13.19
N SER A 20 10.86 3.19 -12.27
CA SER A 20 9.90 3.09 -11.17
C SER A 20 8.46 3.05 -11.68
N ILE A 21 8.11 3.90 -12.67
CA ILE A 21 6.79 3.85 -13.30
C ILE A 21 6.55 2.47 -13.91
N LEU A 22 7.49 1.96 -14.70
CA LEU A 22 7.35 0.67 -15.36
C LEU A 22 7.19 -0.48 -14.35
N LEU A 23 7.97 -0.48 -13.28
CA LEU A 23 7.88 -1.51 -12.24
C LEU A 23 6.54 -1.44 -11.49
N ILE A 24 6.13 -0.28 -11.03
CA ILE A 24 4.86 -0.11 -10.31
C ILE A 24 3.69 -0.48 -11.23
N THR A 25 3.64 0.04 -12.44
CA THR A 25 2.53 -0.20 -13.36
C THR A 25 2.44 -1.65 -13.85
N TYR A 26 3.56 -2.37 -13.87
CA TYR A 26 3.57 -3.80 -14.20
C TYR A 26 2.91 -4.67 -13.11
N PHE A 27 3.06 -4.30 -11.85
CA PHE A 27 2.46 -5.04 -10.73
C PHE A 27 1.10 -4.50 -10.29
N LEU A 28 0.65 -3.37 -10.85
CA LEU A 28 -0.69 -2.84 -10.55
C LEU A 28 -1.75 -3.88 -10.90
N PRO A 29 -2.64 -4.22 -9.96
CA PRO A 29 -3.73 -5.13 -10.24
C PRO A 29 -4.67 -4.50 -11.28
N GLU A 30 -5.18 -5.35 -12.15
CA GLU A 30 -6.32 -4.97 -12.99
C GLU A 30 -7.46 -4.50 -12.08
N THR A 31 -8.03 -3.34 -12.39
CA THR A 31 -9.18 -2.84 -11.64
C THR A 31 -10.43 -3.58 -12.08
N GLU A 32 -10.63 -4.75 -11.54
CA GLU A 32 -11.90 -5.43 -11.56
C GLU A 32 -12.90 -4.64 -10.69
N LEU A 33 -14.15 -4.52 -11.15
CA LEU A 33 -15.24 -4.11 -10.28
C LEU A 33 -15.29 -5.09 -9.12
N GLN A 34 -15.01 -4.60 -7.91
CA GLN A 34 -15.04 -5.45 -6.73
C GLN A 34 -16.43 -6.01 -6.53
N ILE A 35 -16.55 -7.34 -6.52
CA ILE A 35 -17.80 -8.01 -6.17
C ILE A 35 -18.00 -7.81 -4.66
N PRO A 36 -19.04 -7.07 -4.23
CA PRO A 36 -19.32 -6.87 -2.82
C PRO A 36 -19.47 -8.21 -2.10
N GLU A 37 -18.96 -8.30 -0.88
CA GLU A 37 -19.02 -9.52 -0.05
C GLU A 37 -20.48 -9.98 0.17
N CYS A 38 -21.40 -9.03 0.27
CA CYS A 38 -22.82 -9.30 0.38
C CYS A 38 -23.38 -10.09 -0.80
N LEU A 39 -22.83 -9.96 -2.02
CA LEU A 39 -23.25 -10.76 -3.17
C LEU A 39 -22.63 -12.17 -3.22
N ARG A 40 -21.59 -12.43 -2.40
CA ARG A 40 -20.92 -13.73 -2.34
C ARG A 40 -21.46 -14.64 -1.23
N SER A 41 -22.03 -14.05 -0.19
CA SER A 41 -22.30 -14.77 1.10
C SER A 41 -23.73 -14.67 1.59
N TYR A 42 -24.68 -14.10 0.81
CA TYR A 42 -26.09 -14.14 1.19
C TYR A 42 -26.72 -15.54 1.07
N LYS A 43 -27.74 -15.80 1.85
CA LYS A 43 -28.55 -17.02 1.79
C LYS A 43 -30.00 -16.63 1.62
N VAL A 44 -30.71 -17.37 0.77
CA VAL A 44 -32.17 -17.21 0.60
C VAL A 44 -32.88 -17.56 1.89
N ASP A 45 -34.01 -16.93 2.16
CA ASP A 45 -34.82 -17.05 3.37
C ASP A 45 -34.13 -16.64 4.67
N THR A 46 -33.03 -15.90 4.60
CA THR A 46 -32.37 -15.32 5.78
C THR A 46 -32.48 -13.79 5.77
N LYS A 47 -32.33 -13.18 6.96
CA LYS A 47 -32.27 -11.72 7.06
C LYS A 47 -30.99 -11.18 6.41
N TRP A 48 -31.14 -10.11 5.62
CA TRP A 48 -30.02 -9.38 5.04
C TRP A 48 -29.22 -8.69 6.14
N ALA A 49 -28.00 -9.14 6.34
CA ALA A 49 -27.13 -8.66 7.42
C ALA A 49 -26.30 -7.42 7.04
N TYR A 50 -26.28 -7.08 5.76
CA TYR A 50 -25.47 -5.99 5.21
C TYR A 50 -26.25 -4.68 5.14
N GLU A 51 -25.58 -3.58 4.82
CA GLU A 51 -26.23 -2.30 4.53
C GLU A 51 -27.18 -2.38 3.32
N ASP A 52 -28.03 -1.36 3.16
CA ASP A 52 -28.95 -1.25 2.03
C ASP A 52 -28.22 -1.44 0.71
N TYR A 53 -28.62 -2.44 -0.07
CA TYR A 53 -27.97 -2.72 -1.35
C TYR A 53 -28.75 -2.08 -2.50
N LYS A 54 -28.07 -1.20 -3.24
CA LYS A 54 -28.60 -0.51 -4.40
C LYS A 54 -27.97 -1.07 -5.68
N ALA A 55 -28.76 -1.11 -6.75
CA ALA A 55 -28.33 -1.59 -8.05
C ALA A 55 -27.17 -0.74 -8.59
N PRO A 56 -25.98 -1.30 -8.85
CA PRO A 56 -24.85 -0.56 -9.41
C PRO A 56 -25.04 -0.19 -10.88
N PHE A 57 -25.93 -0.87 -11.57
CA PHE A 57 -26.37 -0.68 -12.95
C PHE A 57 -27.84 -1.15 -13.10
N ASP A 58 -28.43 -0.97 -14.27
CA ASP A 58 -29.78 -1.45 -14.55
C ASP A 58 -29.80 -2.99 -14.53
N VAL A 59 -30.66 -3.58 -13.71
CA VAL A 59 -30.85 -5.03 -13.55
C VAL A 59 -32.30 -5.40 -13.70
N ASP A 60 -32.55 -6.61 -14.19
CA ASP A 60 -33.89 -7.13 -14.33
C ASP A 60 -34.55 -7.36 -12.96
N HIS A 61 -35.80 -6.96 -12.85
CA HIS A 61 -36.62 -7.18 -11.68
C HIS A 61 -37.49 -8.40 -11.86
N TYR A 62 -37.61 -9.18 -10.82
CA TYR A 62 -38.48 -10.36 -10.77
C TYR A 62 -39.44 -10.19 -9.61
N SER A 63 -40.76 -10.13 -9.91
CA SER A 63 -41.77 -10.34 -8.89
C SER A 63 -41.94 -11.85 -8.64
N ASP A 64 -42.75 -12.25 -7.67
CA ASP A 64 -42.93 -13.65 -7.24
C ASP A 64 -42.94 -14.68 -8.41
N THR A 65 -41.78 -15.09 -8.90
CA THR A 65 -41.60 -16.06 -9.98
C THR A 65 -42.24 -17.42 -9.66
N ALA A 66 -42.32 -17.80 -8.37
CA ALA A 66 -42.96 -19.05 -7.95
C ALA A 66 -44.48 -18.95 -8.11
N ALA A 67 -45.08 -17.82 -7.73
CA ALA A 67 -46.51 -17.59 -7.95
C ALA A 67 -46.84 -17.48 -9.46
N ALA A 68 -46.01 -16.80 -10.24
CA ALA A 68 -46.20 -16.67 -11.70
C ALA A 68 -46.15 -18.05 -12.39
N VAL A 69 -45.14 -18.90 -12.02
CA VAL A 69 -45.01 -20.27 -12.54
C VAL A 69 -46.18 -21.13 -12.08
N ARG A 70 -46.67 -21.00 -10.82
CA ARG A 70 -47.81 -21.73 -10.31
C ARG A 70 -49.05 -21.32 -11.09
N LYS A 71 -49.30 -20.04 -11.26
CA LYS A 71 -50.42 -19.51 -12.06
C LYS A 71 -50.37 -20.00 -13.50
N ALA A 72 -49.20 -19.96 -14.15
CA ALA A 72 -49.02 -20.48 -15.50
C ALA A 72 -49.28 -21.99 -15.61
N LYS A 73 -48.97 -22.76 -14.57
CA LYS A 73 -49.32 -24.20 -14.50
C LYS A 73 -50.79 -24.43 -14.33
N GLU A 74 -51.48 -23.65 -13.46
CA GLU A 74 -52.94 -23.73 -13.19
C GLU A 74 -53.76 -23.29 -14.36
N GLU A 75 -53.30 -22.24 -15.08
CA GLU A 75 -54.00 -21.68 -16.24
C GLU A 75 -53.70 -22.43 -17.56
N PHE A 76 -52.70 -23.30 -17.55
CA PHE A 76 -52.30 -24.03 -18.76
C PHE A 76 -53.36 -24.98 -19.26
N VAL A 77 -53.74 -24.83 -20.52
CA VAL A 77 -54.77 -25.65 -21.17
C VAL A 77 -54.07 -26.55 -22.21
N PRO A 78 -54.24 -27.87 -22.16
CA PRO A 78 -53.67 -28.79 -23.12
C PRO A 78 -54.34 -28.65 -24.53
N ILE A 79 -53.56 -28.96 -25.56
CA ILE A 79 -53.94 -28.84 -26.95
C ILE A 79 -54.46 -30.18 -27.48
N TYR A 80 -55.61 -30.10 -28.16
CA TYR A 80 -56.24 -31.22 -28.84
C TYR A 80 -56.31 -30.93 -30.37
N GLU A 81 -56.16 -31.99 -31.19
CA GLU A 81 -56.33 -31.98 -32.63
C GLU A 81 -57.38 -33.00 -33.01
N ARG A 82 -58.11 -32.74 -34.14
CA ARG A 82 -59.06 -33.74 -34.67
C ARG A 82 -58.34 -34.96 -35.18
N TYR A 83 -58.98 -36.13 -35.03
CA TYR A 83 -58.57 -37.30 -35.76
C TYR A 83 -58.67 -37.00 -37.26
N ASP A 84 -57.86 -37.73 -38.03
CA ASP A 84 -57.71 -37.61 -39.47
C ASP A 84 -59.06 -37.46 -40.18
N GLU A 85 -59.08 -36.59 -41.22
CA GLU A 85 -60.25 -36.25 -42.02
C GLU A 85 -60.92 -37.50 -42.62
N THR A 86 -60.12 -38.48 -42.97
CA THR A 86 -60.60 -39.81 -43.44
C THR A 86 -61.42 -40.54 -42.43
N SER A 87 -61.09 -40.50 -41.15
CA SER A 87 -61.86 -41.10 -40.04
C SER A 87 -63.18 -40.37 -39.83
N HIS A 88 -63.19 -39.05 -39.95
CA HIS A 88 -64.41 -38.24 -39.84
C HIS A 88 -65.36 -38.52 -40.97
N LEU A 89 -64.92 -38.55 -42.22
CA LEU A 89 -65.67 -38.92 -43.41
C LEU A 89 -66.27 -40.36 -43.31
N ASN A 90 -65.46 -41.30 -42.86
CA ASN A 90 -65.90 -42.70 -42.64
C ASN A 90 -67.05 -42.77 -41.67
N ARG A 91 -66.97 -42.08 -40.52
CA ARG A 91 -68.08 -42.05 -39.53
C ARG A 91 -69.35 -41.42 -40.10
N LEU A 92 -69.24 -40.39 -40.93
CA LEU A 92 -70.39 -39.78 -41.60
C LEU A 92 -71.02 -40.74 -42.65
N ASN A 93 -70.21 -41.48 -43.41
CA ASN A 93 -70.68 -42.47 -44.34
C ASN A 93 -71.35 -43.63 -43.67
N THR A 94 -70.80 -44.12 -42.54
CA THR A 94 -71.45 -45.18 -41.73
C THR A 94 -72.77 -44.72 -41.16
N LEU A 95 -72.82 -43.50 -40.61
CA LEU A 95 -74.05 -42.87 -40.14
C LEU A 95 -75.14 -42.83 -41.24
N ASP A 96 -74.79 -42.43 -42.46
CA ASP A 96 -75.73 -42.36 -43.59
C ASP A 96 -76.21 -43.74 -43.99
N THR A 97 -75.33 -44.77 -43.89
CA THR A 97 -75.70 -46.16 -44.15
C THR A 97 -76.67 -46.70 -43.11
N ILE A 98 -76.42 -46.52 -41.81
CA ILE A 98 -77.31 -46.93 -40.72
C ILE A 98 -78.70 -46.26 -40.88
N VAL A 99 -78.73 -44.99 -41.13
CA VAL A 99 -79.95 -44.24 -41.22
C VAL A 99 -80.76 -44.60 -42.47
N ARG A 100 -80.14 -44.97 -43.60
CA ARG A 100 -80.78 -45.47 -44.81
C ARG A 100 -81.33 -46.91 -44.65
N SER A 101 -80.76 -47.77 -43.88
CA SER A 101 -81.25 -49.14 -43.64
C SER A 101 -82.55 -49.18 -42.90
N HIS A 102 -82.89 -48.16 -42.09
CA HIS A 102 -84.11 -48.11 -41.26
C HIS A 102 -85.20 -47.34 -42.00
N THR A 103 -85.80 -47.89 -43.08
CA THR A 103 -86.84 -47.30 -43.88
C THR A 103 -88.19 -47.16 -43.17
N GLU A 104 -88.43 -47.87 -42.11
CA GLU A 104 -89.60 -47.82 -41.24
C GLU A 104 -89.68 -46.56 -40.38
N VAL A 105 -88.59 -45.80 -40.23
CA VAL A 105 -88.53 -44.55 -39.44
C VAL A 105 -88.82 -43.38 -40.35
N PRO A 106 -89.77 -42.42 -39.99
CA PRO A 106 -90.08 -41.25 -40.79
C PRO A 106 -88.84 -40.48 -41.23
N LEU A 107 -88.82 -40.04 -42.52
CA LEU A 107 -87.65 -39.30 -43.09
C LEU A 107 -87.25 -38.06 -42.28
N ALA A 108 -88.26 -37.35 -41.73
CA ALA A 108 -87.99 -36.18 -40.91
C ALA A 108 -87.20 -36.47 -39.64
N VAL A 109 -87.49 -37.64 -38.98
CA VAL A 109 -86.75 -38.13 -37.78
C VAL A 109 -85.33 -38.60 -38.16
N ARG A 110 -85.21 -39.35 -39.26
CA ARG A 110 -83.92 -39.77 -39.77
C ARG A 110 -82.99 -38.57 -40.10
N MET A 111 -83.48 -37.58 -40.79
CA MET A 111 -82.74 -36.36 -41.10
C MET A 111 -82.36 -35.55 -39.81
N ALA A 112 -83.28 -35.52 -38.85
CA ALA A 112 -82.98 -34.88 -37.55
C ALA A 112 -81.85 -35.54 -36.80
N ILE A 113 -81.77 -36.92 -36.81
CA ILE A 113 -80.64 -37.70 -36.22
C ILE A 113 -79.36 -37.38 -36.99
N VAL A 114 -79.34 -37.47 -38.30
CA VAL A 114 -78.14 -37.20 -39.11
C VAL A 114 -77.61 -35.79 -38.85
N ASN A 115 -78.44 -34.78 -38.92
CA ASN A 115 -78.03 -33.44 -38.69
C ASN A 115 -77.51 -33.20 -37.29
N LYS A 116 -78.10 -33.86 -36.29
CA LYS A 116 -77.69 -33.68 -34.92
C LYS A 116 -76.33 -34.40 -34.67
N VAL A 117 -76.14 -35.64 -35.12
CA VAL A 117 -74.89 -36.37 -35.00
C VAL A 117 -73.81 -35.65 -35.76
N LYS A 118 -74.06 -35.26 -37.03
CA LYS A 118 -73.13 -34.49 -37.82
C LYS A 118 -72.69 -33.22 -37.10
N ALA A 119 -73.63 -32.40 -36.60
CA ALA A 119 -73.31 -31.20 -35.88
C ALA A 119 -72.49 -31.45 -34.61
N CYS A 120 -72.66 -32.61 -33.94
CA CYS A 120 -71.85 -32.98 -32.78
C CYS A 120 -70.45 -33.44 -33.19
N LEU A 121 -70.33 -34.23 -34.22
CA LEU A 121 -69.02 -34.68 -34.77
C LEU A 121 -68.21 -33.50 -35.34
N ASP A 122 -68.88 -32.55 -36.05
CA ASP A 122 -68.24 -31.34 -36.56
C ASP A 122 -67.72 -30.43 -35.46
N ARG A 123 -68.42 -30.36 -34.30
CA ARG A 123 -68.00 -29.60 -33.16
C ARG A 123 -66.89 -30.26 -32.37
N GLY A 124 -66.88 -31.58 -32.26
CA GLY A 124 -65.97 -32.41 -31.51
C GLY A 124 -66.58 -33.05 -30.33
N ILE A 125 -66.27 -34.35 -30.14
CA ILE A 125 -66.69 -35.20 -29.01
C ILE A 125 -65.39 -35.56 -28.19
N ILE A 126 -65.47 -35.39 -26.88
CA ILE A 126 -64.37 -35.60 -25.91
C ILE A 126 -64.80 -36.54 -24.81
N ASP A 127 -63.82 -37.16 -24.10
CA ASP A 127 -64.06 -38.10 -23.02
C ASP A 127 -64.61 -37.41 -21.76
N ASP A 128 -64.15 -36.20 -21.43
CA ASP A 128 -64.48 -35.52 -20.18
C ASP A 128 -64.81 -34.04 -20.40
N ALA A 129 -66.04 -33.62 -20.22
CA ALA A 129 -66.50 -32.27 -20.39
C ALA A 129 -66.04 -31.29 -19.29
N THR A 130 -65.44 -31.77 -18.22
CA THR A 130 -64.97 -30.90 -17.11
C THR A 130 -63.62 -30.24 -17.38
N ARG A 131 -62.89 -30.72 -18.37
CA ARG A 131 -61.55 -30.18 -18.71
C ARG A 131 -61.65 -29.02 -19.67
N LYS A 132 -60.92 -27.95 -19.36
CA LYS A 132 -60.66 -26.87 -20.32
C LYS A 132 -59.71 -27.38 -21.42
N LEU A 133 -60.06 -27.18 -22.69
CA LEU A 133 -59.31 -27.63 -23.83
C LEU A 133 -59.11 -26.47 -24.79
N LYS A 134 -57.98 -26.49 -25.54
CA LYS A 134 -57.70 -25.62 -26.61
C LYS A 134 -57.62 -26.45 -27.92
N LEU A 135 -58.52 -26.19 -28.89
CA LEU A 135 -58.53 -26.86 -30.15
C LEU A 135 -57.73 -25.99 -31.15
N ILE A 136 -56.76 -26.58 -31.81
CA ILE A 136 -56.09 -25.95 -32.97
C ILE A 136 -56.81 -26.39 -34.22
N SER A 137 -57.33 -25.44 -34.98
CA SER A 137 -57.81 -25.65 -36.36
C SER A 137 -56.58 -25.55 -37.30
N GLU A 138 -56.75 -26.00 -38.57
CA GLU A 138 -55.69 -25.94 -39.59
C GLU A 138 -55.11 -24.51 -39.79
N ASN A 139 -55.83 -23.46 -39.35
CA ASN A 139 -55.41 -22.06 -39.48
C ASN A 139 -54.88 -21.44 -38.18
N ASP A 140 -54.49 -22.25 -37.16
CA ASP A 140 -54.02 -21.79 -35.85
C ASP A 140 -55.02 -20.87 -35.06
N GLU A 141 -56.30 -20.86 -35.41
CA GLU A 141 -57.31 -20.09 -34.68
C GLU A 141 -57.82 -20.85 -33.42
N ASP A 142 -57.80 -20.14 -32.28
CA ASP A 142 -58.25 -20.65 -30.99
C ASP A 142 -59.80 -20.79 -30.94
N ILE A 143 -60.30 -22.01 -30.90
CA ILE A 143 -61.74 -22.23 -30.72
C ILE A 143 -62.03 -22.42 -29.21
N SER A 144 -63.01 -21.64 -28.70
CA SER A 144 -63.43 -21.66 -27.29
C SER A 144 -63.86 -23.06 -26.83
N THR A 145 -63.48 -23.45 -25.62
CA THR A 145 -63.81 -24.75 -25.00
C THR A 145 -65.29 -24.98 -24.72
N ALA A 146 -66.17 -24.00 -24.86
CA ALA A 146 -67.60 -24.06 -24.53
C ALA A 146 -68.45 -24.89 -25.49
N ASN A 147 -67.92 -25.43 -26.59
CA ASN A 147 -68.66 -25.99 -27.68
C ASN A 147 -68.49 -27.51 -27.92
N PHE A 148 -67.74 -28.21 -27.06
CA PHE A 148 -67.52 -29.68 -27.19
C PHE A 148 -68.61 -30.46 -26.46
N PHE A 149 -68.85 -31.71 -26.90
CA PHE A 149 -69.81 -32.62 -26.30
C PHE A 149 -69.09 -33.86 -25.77
N THR A 150 -69.64 -34.49 -24.70
CA THR A 150 -69.31 -35.87 -24.39
C THR A 150 -70.26 -36.81 -25.10
N THR A 151 -69.87 -38.07 -25.29
CA THR A 151 -70.71 -39.11 -25.83
C THR A 151 -72.02 -39.16 -25.12
N GLU A 152 -72.03 -39.08 -23.78
CA GLU A 152 -73.29 -39.04 -22.98
C GLU A 152 -74.19 -37.84 -23.27
N GLN A 153 -73.58 -36.69 -23.46
CA GLN A 153 -74.39 -35.47 -23.79
C GLN A 153 -75.00 -35.57 -25.20
N VAL A 154 -74.29 -36.21 -26.14
CA VAL A 154 -74.84 -36.46 -27.47
C VAL A 154 -76.00 -37.44 -27.39
N LEU A 155 -75.87 -38.54 -26.69
CA LEU A 155 -76.88 -39.53 -26.48
C LEU A 155 -78.12 -38.93 -25.81
N LYS A 156 -77.97 -38.12 -24.77
CA LYS A 156 -79.07 -37.35 -24.16
C LYS A 156 -79.78 -36.43 -25.15
N LYS A 157 -79.11 -35.80 -26.05
CA LYS A 157 -79.71 -34.97 -27.12
C LYS A 157 -80.40 -35.82 -28.18
N LEU A 158 -79.90 -36.97 -28.49
CA LEU A 158 -80.55 -37.93 -29.39
C LEU A 158 -81.78 -38.57 -28.77
N ALA A 159 -81.81 -38.85 -27.48
CA ALA A 159 -82.95 -39.34 -26.72
C ALA A 159 -84.14 -38.33 -26.68
N ILE A 160 -83.88 -37.07 -26.79
CA ILE A 160 -84.96 -36.05 -26.95
C ILE A 160 -85.63 -36.14 -28.31
N ILE A 161 -84.85 -36.44 -29.39
CA ILE A 161 -85.35 -36.59 -30.76
C ILE A 161 -86.01 -37.96 -30.92
N CYS A 162 -85.48 -39.00 -30.33
CA CYS A 162 -85.97 -40.38 -30.40
C CYS A 162 -86.07 -40.94 -28.98
N PRO A 163 -87.22 -40.79 -28.28
CA PRO A 163 -87.46 -41.33 -26.97
C PRO A 163 -87.36 -42.88 -27.00
N PRO A 164 -86.85 -43.47 -25.89
CA PRO A 164 -86.87 -44.94 -25.74
C PRO A 164 -88.25 -45.52 -25.98
N ASN A 165 -88.47 -46.52 -26.76
CA ASN A 165 -89.70 -47.09 -27.24
C ASN A 165 -90.33 -46.53 -28.53
N THR A 166 -89.53 -45.80 -29.29
CA THR A 166 -89.90 -45.35 -30.67
C THR A 166 -89.04 -46.11 -31.69
N SER A 167 -89.55 -46.23 -32.93
CA SER A 167 -88.84 -46.88 -34.04
C SER A 167 -87.49 -46.26 -34.30
N GLY A 168 -87.27 -44.94 -33.95
CA GLY A 168 -85.96 -44.26 -34.02
C GLY A 168 -85.01 -44.65 -32.98
N ALA A 169 -85.36 -45.31 -31.85
CA ALA A 169 -84.45 -45.77 -30.82
C ALA A 169 -83.51 -46.85 -31.28
N ASN A 170 -83.92 -47.64 -32.27
CA ASN A 170 -83.05 -48.68 -32.88
C ASN A 170 -81.83 -48.05 -33.64
N ILE A 171 -82.06 -46.93 -34.32
CA ILE A 171 -80.99 -46.15 -34.99
C ILE A 171 -80.01 -45.64 -33.95
N VAL A 172 -80.49 -45.14 -32.84
CA VAL A 172 -79.60 -44.58 -31.78
C VAL A 172 -78.79 -45.72 -31.15
N SER A 173 -79.35 -46.91 -30.91
CA SER A 173 -78.64 -48.10 -30.40
C SER A 173 -77.60 -48.59 -31.35
N GLU A 174 -77.83 -48.54 -32.65
CA GLU A 174 -76.86 -48.96 -33.65
C GLU A 174 -75.74 -47.94 -33.81
N ILE A 175 -76.04 -46.65 -33.75
CA ILE A 175 -75.04 -45.57 -33.68
C ILE A 175 -74.11 -45.73 -32.48
N GLU A 176 -74.66 -46.13 -31.33
CA GLU A 176 -73.90 -46.43 -30.13
C GLU A 176 -73.07 -47.68 -30.25
N ALA A 177 -73.64 -48.74 -30.80
CA ALA A 177 -72.96 -50.07 -31.02
C ALA A 177 -71.80 -49.96 -31.97
N ASP A 178 -71.91 -49.14 -33.03
CA ASP A 178 -70.84 -48.93 -33.99
C ASP A 178 -69.79 -47.85 -33.56
N GLU A 179 -69.88 -47.43 -32.28
CA GLU A 179 -68.95 -46.41 -31.71
C GLU A 179 -68.83 -45.11 -32.48
N LEU A 180 -69.88 -44.73 -33.25
CA LEU A 180 -69.84 -43.51 -34.08
C LEU A 180 -69.72 -42.24 -33.26
N LEU A 181 -70.13 -42.30 -31.99
CA LEU A 181 -70.02 -41.18 -31.02
C LEU A 181 -68.81 -41.29 -30.12
N ALA A 182 -67.84 -42.16 -30.43
CA ALA A 182 -66.56 -42.21 -29.72
C ALA A 182 -65.84 -40.86 -29.88
N PRO A 183 -65.05 -40.47 -28.92
CA PRO A 183 -64.25 -39.24 -28.99
C PRO A 183 -63.51 -39.09 -30.31
N ASN A 184 -63.60 -37.90 -30.92
CA ASN A 184 -62.94 -37.60 -32.21
C ASN A 184 -61.84 -36.54 -32.11
N LEU A 185 -61.41 -36.22 -30.88
CA LEU A 185 -60.34 -35.33 -30.58
C LEU A 185 -59.25 -36.08 -29.83
N ALA A 186 -57.97 -35.96 -30.31
CA ALA A 186 -56.79 -36.53 -29.64
C ALA A 186 -55.91 -35.43 -29.06
N LYS A 187 -55.33 -35.65 -27.91
CA LYS A 187 -54.39 -34.77 -27.30
C LYS A 187 -53.07 -34.81 -28.11
N ASN A 188 -52.61 -33.64 -28.59
CA ASN A 188 -51.27 -33.55 -29.20
C ASN A 188 -50.25 -33.33 -28.13
N ASP A 189 -49.59 -34.41 -27.72
CA ASP A 189 -48.58 -34.36 -26.63
C ASP A 189 -47.35 -33.56 -27.00
N ALA A 190 -46.91 -33.56 -28.22
CA ALA A 190 -45.74 -32.80 -28.70
C ALA A 190 -45.95 -31.30 -28.61
N LYS A 191 -47.06 -30.80 -29.19
CA LYS A 191 -47.42 -29.39 -29.14
C LYS A 191 -47.78 -28.95 -27.70
N THR A 192 -48.50 -29.76 -26.95
CA THR A 192 -48.84 -29.53 -25.55
C THR A 192 -47.57 -29.35 -24.72
N THR A 193 -46.58 -30.25 -24.83
CA THR A 193 -45.32 -30.18 -24.08
C THR A 193 -44.49 -28.97 -24.47
N LYS A 194 -44.45 -28.64 -25.78
CA LYS A 194 -43.73 -27.46 -26.25
C LYS A 194 -44.31 -26.19 -25.68
N LEU A 195 -45.62 -25.99 -25.80
CA LEU A 195 -46.30 -24.79 -25.27
C LEU A 195 -46.28 -24.72 -23.74
N TYR A 196 -46.37 -25.84 -23.05
CA TYR A 196 -46.20 -25.91 -21.59
C TYR A 196 -44.83 -25.39 -21.16
N LYS A 197 -43.77 -25.85 -21.84
CA LYS A 197 -42.40 -25.36 -21.57
C LYS A 197 -42.30 -23.86 -21.86
N THR A 198 -42.80 -23.39 -22.99
CA THR A 198 -42.76 -21.97 -23.34
C THR A 198 -43.54 -21.12 -22.33
N ALA A 199 -44.72 -21.57 -21.87
CA ALA A 199 -45.50 -20.85 -20.86
C ALA A 199 -44.80 -20.72 -19.53
N ILE A 200 -44.08 -21.79 -19.10
CA ILE A 200 -43.27 -21.76 -17.87
C ILE A 200 -42.04 -20.88 -18.07
N GLU A 201 -41.38 -20.93 -19.22
CA GLU A 201 -40.22 -20.08 -19.53
C GLU A 201 -40.64 -18.61 -19.57
N SER A 202 -41.77 -18.28 -20.18
CA SER A 202 -42.32 -16.93 -20.21
C SER A 202 -42.68 -16.41 -18.80
N ALA A 203 -43.20 -17.28 -17.92
CA ALA A 203 -43.54 -16.93 -16.56
C ALA A 203 -42.28 -16.71 -15.66
N ARG A 204 -41.08 -17.10 -16.15
CA ARG A 204 -39.81 -16.86 -15.52
C ARG A 204 -39.07 -15.62 -16.02
N LEU A 205 -39.61 -14.94 -17.04
CA LEU A 205 -39.01 -13.69 -17.53
C LEU A 205 -39.19 -12.56 -16.53
N PRO A 206 -38.26 -11.56 -16.53
CA PRO A 206 -38.35 -10.39 -15.65
C PRO A 206 -39.62 -9.59 -16.01
N ASP A 207 -40.24 -9.03 -15.00
CA ASP A 207 -41.44 -8.21 -15.13
C ASP A 207 -41.17 -6.70 -15.03
N GLY A 208 -39.91 -6.31 -14.85
CA GLY A 208 -39.47 -4.93 -14.79
C GLY A 208 -37.97 -4.78 -14.77
N ILE A 209 -37.52 -3.55 -14.59
CA ILE A 209 -36.09 -3.19 -14.47
C ILE A 209 -35.91 -2.35 -13.20
N VAL A 210 -34.92 -2.71 -12.35
CA VAL A 210 -34.44 -1.86 -11.28
C VAL A 210 -33.35 -0.97 -11.88
N ALA A 211 -33.61 0.32 -11.99
CA ALA A 211 -32.65 1.28 -12.52
C ALA A 211 -31.43 1.44 -11.62
N LYS A 212 -30.31 1.83 -12.21
CA LYS A 212 -29.08 2.16 -11.47
C LYS A 212 -29.36 3.10 -10.30
N GLY A 213 -28.89 2.72 -9.09
CA GLY A 213 -29.13 3.43 -7.84
C GLY A 213 -30.44 3.06 -7.15
N GLY A 214 -31.31 2.26 -7.80
CA GLY A 214 -32.54 1.73 -7.21
C GLY A 214 -32.23 0.77 -6.08
N LEU A 215 -33.07 0.79 -5.04
CA LEU A 215 -32.93 -0.09 -3.87
C LEU A 215 -33.36 -1.51 -4.24
N ILE A 216 -32.52 -2.50 -3.97
CA ILE A 216 -32.81 -3.93 -4.15
C ILE A 216 -33.25 -4.55 -2.83
N ILE A 217 -32.53 -4.31 -1.73
CA ILE A 217 -32.84 -4.86 -0.40
C ILE A 217 -32.35 -3.92 0.69
N ARG A 218 -33.10 -3.79 1.79
CA ARG A 218 -32.70 -3.03 2.98
C ARG A 218 -32.07 -3.93 4.04
N LYS A 219 -31.28 -3.34 4.90
CA LYS A 219 -30.74 -4.01 6.07
C LYS A 219 -31.87 -4.55 6.97
N GLY A 220 -31.86 -5.83 7.24
CA GLY A 220 -32.86 -6.52 8.07
C GLY A 220 -34.01 -7.16 7.30
N ASP A 221 -34.18 -6.86 6.00
CA ASP A 221 -35.19 -7.53 5.17
C ASP A 221 -34.84 -8.99 4.91
N ILE A 222 -35.84 -9.82 4.63
CA ILE A 222 -35.62 -11.23 4.27
C ILE A 222 -35.24 -11.30 2.78
N VAL A 223 -34.18 -12.07 2.49
CA VAL A 223 -33.76 -12.34 1.10
C VAL A 223 -34.75 -13.32 0.48
N THR A 224 -35.75 -12.81 -0.21
CA THR A 224 -36.71 -13.66 -0.96
C THR A 224 -36.04 -14.23 -2.21
N PRO A 225 -36.57 -15.31 -2.82
CA PRO A 225 -36.05 -15.88 -4.06
C PRO A 225 -35.95 -14.86 -5.20
N GLU A 226 -36.90 -13.91 -5.28
CA GLU A 226 -36.94 -12.84 -6.28
C GLU A 226 -35.78 -11.87 -6.09
N VAL A 227 -35.56 -11.42 -4.84
CA VAL A 227 -34.43 -10.57 -4.47
C VAL A 227 -33.11 -11.30 -4.74
N ALA A 228 -33.05 -12.59 -4.45
CA ALA A 228 -31.88 -13.43 -4.72
C ALA A 228 -31.57 -13.52 -6.23
N ASN A 229 -32.59 -13.63 -7.09
CA ASN A 229 -32.45 -13.59 -8.54
C ASN A 229 -31.88 -12.25 -9.02
N THR A 230 -32.40 -11.13 -8.51
CA THR A 230 -31.93 -9.78 -8.82
C THR A 230 -30.47 -9.57 -8.33
N LEU A 231 -30.14 -10.03 -7.12
CA LEU A 231 -28.75 -10.00 -6.60
C LEU A 231 -27.82 -10.90 -7.43
N GLY A 232 -28.28 -12.07 -7.85
CA GLY A 232 -27.55 -12.98 -8.74
C GLY A 232 -27.23 -12.36 -10.10
N GLN A 233 -28.16 -11.58 -10.63
CA GLN A 233 -27.91 -10.82 -11.86
C GLN A 233 -26.90 -9.69 -11.67
N CYS A 234 -26.94 -8.98 -10.55
CA CYS A 234 -25.89 -8.02 -10.19
C CYS A 234 -24.52 -8.71 -10.17
N TYR A 235 -24.44 -9.89 -9.57
CA TYR A 235 -23.22 -10.69 -9.50
C TYR A 235 -22.72 -11.09 -10.90
N SER A 236 -23.58 -11.70 -11.71
CA SER A 236 -23.20 -12.17 -13.06
C SER A 236 -22.82 -11.02 -13.99
N LYS A 237 -23.51 -9.87 -13.91
CA LYS A 237 -23.22 -8.69 -14.71
C LYS A 237 -21.91 -8.01 -14.31
N ILE A 238 -21.54 -8.04 -13.01
CA ILE A 238 -20.20 -7.61 -12.56
C ILE A 238 -19.13 -8.52 -13.15
N LEU A 239 -19.33 -9.83 -13.15
CA LEU A 239 -18.42 -10.77 -13.79
C LEU A 239 -18.27 -10.53 -15.28
N GLU A 240 -19.37 -10.35 -16.00
CA GLU A 240 -19.36 -10.04 -17.43
C GLU A 240 -18.61 -8.74 -17.77
N ILE A 241 -18.78 -7.70 -16.94
CA ILE A 241 -18.06 -6.42 -17.11
C ILE A 241 -16.55 -6.65 -16.86
N ASN A 242 -16.20 -7.45 -15.87
CA ASN A 242 -14.81 -7.77 -15.56
C ASN A 242 -14.14 -8.63 -16.64
N GLU A 243 -14.88 -9.47 -17.35
CA GLU A 243 -14.38 -10.27 -18.47
C GLU A 243 -14.21 -9.49 -19.78
N LYS A 244 -14.83 -8.33 -19.93
CA LYS A 244 -14.68 -7.49 -21.13
C LYS A 244 -13.35 -6.73 -21.12
N GLU A 245 -12.34 -7.25 -21.83
CA GLU A 245 -10.97 -6.68 -21.97
C GLU A 245 -10.94 -5.17 -22.30
N SER A 246 -11.91 -4.62 -23.00
CA SER A 246 -11.88 -3.22 -23.42
C SER A 246 -12.08 -2.20 -22.30
N SER A 247 -12.67 -2.60 -21.15
CA SER A 247 -12.89 -1.69 -20.03
C SER A 247 -11.62 -1.50 -19.16
N HIS A 248 -10.70 -2.45 -19.20
CA HIS A 248 -9.49 -2.46 -18.36
C HIS A 248 -8.42 -1.47 -18.84
N ILE A 249 -8.28 -1.25 -20.14
CA ILE A 249 -7.24 -0.37 -20.72
C ILE A 249 -7.35 1.07 -20.20
N TRP A 250 -8.53 1.65 -20.20
CA TRP A 250 -8.71 3.04 -19.73
C TRP A 250 -8.49 3.19 -18.23
N SER A 251 -8.89 2.19 -17.47
CA SER A 251 -8.62 2.16 -16.03
C SER A 251 -7.12 2.04 -15.74
N TRP A 252 -6.43 1.16 -16.46
CA TRP A 252 -4.98 1.00 -16.35
C TRP A 252 -4.24 2.27 -16.78
N ILE A 253 -4.64 2.93 -17.87
CA ILE A 253 -4.09 4.24 -18.29
C ILE A 253 -4.28 5.29 -17.19
N GLY A 254 -5.45 5.34 -16.56
CA GLY A 254 -5.73 6.24 -15.45
C GLY A 254 -4.82 5.98 -14.23
N GLN A 255 -4.61 4.72 -13.87
CA GLN A 255 -3.69 4.32 -12.81
C GLN A 255 -2.25 4.70 -13.14
N CYS A 256 -1.77 4.38 -14.35
CA CYS A 256 -0.44 4.77 -14.82
C CYS A 256 -0.26 6.30 -14.79
N GLY A 257 -1.29 7.05 -15.18
CA GLY A 257 -1.30 8.51 -15.12
C GLY A 257 -1.15 9.03 -13.70
N LEU A 258 -1.89 8.46 -12.74
CA LEU A 258 -1.82 8.84 -11.33
C LEU A 258 -0.45 8.51 -10.71
N VAL A 259 0.07 7.30 -10.95
CA VAL A 259 1.42 6.89 -10.49
C VAL A 259 2.49 7.82 -11.04
N SER A 260 2.42 8.12 -12.36
CA SER A 260 3.37 9.02 -13.02
C SER A 260 3.32 10.43 -12.43
N LEU A 261 2.11 10.96 -12.16
CA LEU A 261 1.93 12.28 -11.55
C LEU A 261 2.48 12.34 -10.12
N MET A 262 2.23 11.31 -9.30
CA MET A 262 2.72 11.25 -7.92
C MET A 262 4.24 11.14 -7.87
N LEU A 263 4.84 10.28 -8.70
CA LEU A 263 6.30 10.19 -8.79
C LEU A 263 6.91 11.49 -9.36
N ALA A 264 6.29 12.12 -10.36
CA ALA A 264 6.74 13.42 -10.85
C ALA A 264 6.73 14.49 -9.76
N ALA A 265 5.66 14.55 -8.93
CA ALA A 265 5.60 15.45 -7.79
C ALA A 265 6.75 15.19 -6.80
N PHE A 266 7.09 13.91 -6.54
CA PHE A 266 8.24 13.55 -5.71
C PHE A 266 9.56 14.06 -6.30
N PHE A 267 9.81 13.82 -7.59
CA PHE A 267 11.04 14.27 -8.24
C PHE A 267 11.15 15.81 -8.30
N VAL A 268 10.03 16.51 -8.56
CA VAL A 268 9.97 17.98 -8.50
C VAL A 268 10.27 18.50 -7.11
N PHE A 269 9.69 17.88 -6.07
CA PHE A 269 9.99 18.21 -4.67
C PHE A 269 11.47 18.05 -4.36
N MET A 270 12.08 16.92 -4.75
CA MET A 270 13.52 16.69 -4.54
C MET A 270 14.38 17.70 -5.29
N TYR A 271 14.04 18.02 -6.53
CA TYR A 271 14.74 19.00 -7.34
C TYR A 271 14.67 20.41 -6.75
N MET A 272 13.48 20.86 -6.34
CA MET A 272 13.28 22.23 -5.86
C MET A 272 13.76 22.43 -4.41
N PHE A 273 13.49 21.50 -3.52
CA PHE A 273 13.69 21.67 -2.09
C PHE A 273 14.84 20.87 -1.51
N ARG A 274 15.32 19.83 -2.21
CA ARG A 274 16.35 18.90 -1.75
C ARG A 274 17.46 18.69 -2.78
N TRP A 275 17.89 19.77 -3.42
CA TRP A 275 18.88 19.76 -4.49
C TRP A 275 20.15 18.95 -4.16
N ARG A 276 20.67 19.05 -2.94
CA ARG A 276 21.85 18.27 -2.52
C ARG A 276 21.59 16.77 -2.57
N THR A 277 20.45 16.33 -2.06
CA THR A 277 20.03 14.91 -2.10
C THR A 277 19.71 14.48 -3.52
N PHE A 278 19.06 15.34 -4.32
CA PHE A 278 18.76 15.08 -5.72
C PHE A 278 20.02 14.85 -6.57
N ASN A 279 21.11 15.56 -6.28
CA ASN A 279 22.41 15.41 -6.96
C ASN A 279 23.26 14.26 -6.40
N ASP A 280 22.88 13.65 -5.31
CA ASP A 280 23.51 12.45 -4.76
C ASP A 280 22.80 11.21 -5.31
N ILE A 281 23.39 10.61 -6.34
CA ILE A 281 22.82 9.45 -7.06
C ILE A 281 22.51 8.31 -6.08
N SER A 282 23.41 8.04 -5.12
CA SER A 282 23.24 6.95 -4.15
C SER A 282 22.00 7.18 -3.27
N LYS A 283 21.77 8.43 -2.82
CA LYS A 283 20.58 8.78 -2.04
C LYS A 283 19.30 8.72 -2.88
N MET A 284 19.36 9.14 -4.14
CA MET A 284 18.19 9.04 -5.03
C MET A 284 17.85 7.58 -5.35
N ILE A 285 18.84 6.73 -5.64
CA ILE A 285 18.60 5.28 -5.83
C ILE A 285 17.99 4.66 -4.57
N PHE A 286 18.51 5.01 -3.40
CA PHE A 286 17.97 4.54 -2.12
C PHE A 286 16.51 4.96 -1.93
N LEU A 287 16.20 6.25 -2.06
CA LEU A 287 14.84 6.78 -1.82
C LEU A 287 13.83 6.22 -2.82
N VAL A 288 14.14 6.32 -4.11
CA VAL A 288 13.25 5.85 -5.18
C VAL A 288 13.12 4.33 -5.15
N GLY A 289 14.24 3.62 -4.94
CA GLY A 289 14.26 2.17 -4.84
C GLY A 289 13.45 1.66 -3.64
N LEU A 290 13.58 2.29 -2.47
CA LEU A 290 12.83 1.93 -1.27
C LEU A 290 11.31 2.15 -1.46
N ILE A 291 10.92 3.31 -1.98
CA ILE A 291 9.51 3.63 -2.27
C ILE A 291 8.94 2.64 -3.28
N THR A 292 9.62 2.43 -4.41
CA THR A 292 9.17 1.53 -5.49
C THR A 292 9.06 0.09 -4.98
N LEU A 293 10.08 -0.41 -4.26
CA LEU A 293 10.07 -1.76 -3.68
C LEU A 293 8.88 -1.95 -2.74
N PHE A 294 8.62 -0.96 -1.88
CA PHE A 294 7.52 -1.05 -0.91
C PHE A 294 6.15 -1.02 -1.59
N ILE A 295 5.98 -0.17 -2.63
CA ILE A 295 4.74 -0.14 -3.42
C ILE A 295 4.52 -1.50 -4.10
N VAL A 296 5.53 -2.06 -4.77
CA VAL A 296 5.44 -3.37 -5.44
C VAL A 296 5.10 -4.49 -4.44
N ILE A 297 5.70 -4.49 -3.25
CA ILE A 297 5.36 -5.45 -2.19
C ILE A 297 3.88 -5.33 -1.79
N VAL A 298 3.38 -4.11 -1.63
CA VAL A 298 1.97 -3.85 -1.28
C VAL A 298 1.04 -4.33 -2.39
N GLU A 299 1.36 -4.04 -3.66
CA GLU A 299 0.57 -4.48 -4.82
C GLU A 299 0.50 -6.00 -4.90
N VAL A 300 1.63 -6.70 -4.79
CA VAL A 300 1.69 -8.17 -4.80
C VAL A 300 0.90 -8.77 -3.63
N ILE A 301 1.04 -8.22 -2.42
CA ILE A 301 0.28 -8.69 -1.26
C ILE A 301 -1.22 -8.43 -1.45
N SER A 302 -1.60 -7.28 -1.98
CA SER A 302 -3.00 -6.89 -2.17
C SER A 302 -3.72 -7.78 -3.19
N VAL A 303 -3.06 -8.17 -4.27
CA VAL A 303 -3.61 -9.11 -5.26
C VAL A 303 -3.88 -10.49 -4.64
N ARG A 304 -2.94 -10.98 -3.81
CA ARG A 304 -3.05 -12.33 -3.24
C ARG A 304 -3.84 -12.38 -1.94
N PHE A 305 -3.75 -11.30 -1.13
CA PHE A 305 -4.27 -11.22 0.23
C PHE A 305 -4.82 -9.83 0.54
N TRP A 306 -5.76 -9.33 -0.27
CA TRP A 306 -6.32 -7.96 -0.19
C TRP A 306 -6.79 -7.54 1.22
N TRP A 307 -7.25 -8.48 2.03
CA TRP A 307 -7.70 -8.25 3.41
C TRP A 307 -6.55 -8.06 4.41
N GLN A 308 -5.29 -8.24 3.98
CA GLN A 308 -4.11 -8.17 4.85
C GLN A 308 -3.29 -6.88 4.68
N ILE A 309 -3.77 -5.88 3.93
CA ILE A 309 -3.02 -4.63 3.70
C ILE A 309 -2.59 -3.95 5.01
N TYR A 310 -3.36 -4.09 6.08
CA TYR A 310 -3.02 -3.56 7.41
C TYR A 310 -1.91 -4.32 8.14
N LEU A 311 -1.45 -5.46 7.63
CA LEU A 311 -0.25 -6.14 8.13
C LEU A 311 1.04 -5.53 7.59
N VAL A 312 0.97 -4.80 6.48
CA VAL A 312 2.14 -4.17 5.88
C VAL A 312 2.60 -3.00 6.75
N PRO A 313 3.86 -3.00 7.23
CA PRO A 313 4.36 -1.98 8.14
C PRO A 313 4.78 -0.71 7.39
N PHE A 314 3.81 0.09 6.93
CA PHE A 314 4.05 1.32 6.18
C PHE A 314 4.95 2.33 6.91
N ALA A 315 4.90 2.35 8.24
CA ALA A 315 5.74 3.22 9.07
C ALA A 315 7.25 2.89 8.96
N LEU A 316 7.65 1.71 8.44
CA LEU A 316 9.06 1.38 8.20
C LEU A 316 9.73 2.36 7.23
N VAL A 317 9.03 2.74 6.16
CA VAL A 317 9.60 3.62 5.13
C VAL A 317 9.98 4.99 5.70
N PRO A 318 9.09 5.75 6.35
CA PRO A 318 9.46 7.04 6.92
C PRO A 318 10.50 6.91 8.04
N ILE A 319 10.52 5.82 8.84
CA ILE A 319 11.57 5.56 9.85
C ILE A 319 12.93 5.46 9.18
N VAL A 320 13.07 4.61 8.16
CA VAL A 320 14.34 4.38 7.47
C VAL A 320 14.77 5.65 6.72
N VAL A 321 13.85 6.33 6.04
CA VAL A 321 14.18 7.57 5.32
C VAL A 321 14.63 8.68 6.30
N THR A 322 13.96 8.87 7.43
CA THR A 322 14.36 9.87 8.45
C THR A 322 15.76 9.61 8.98
N THR A 323 16.15 8.35 9.10
CA THR A 323 17.47 7.96 9.62
C THR A 323 18.62 8.45 8.72
N PHE A 324 18.42 8.48 7.39
CA PHE A 324 19.48 8.82 6.42
C PHE A 324 19.30 10.18 5.73
N THR A 325 18.14 10.81 5.91
CA THR A 325 17.84 12.12 5.32
C THR A 325 17.31 13.09 6.36
N ASP A 326 16.10 13.58 6.17
CA ASP A 326 15.42 14.51 7.09
C ASP A 326 13.92 14.21 7.15
N SER A 327 13.26 14.66 8.22
CA SER A 327 11.83 14.42 8.45
C SER A 327 10.92 14.93 7.33
N ARG A 328 11.29 16.02 6.62
CA ARG A 328 10.47 16.56 5.52
C ARG A 328 10.55 15.65 4.30
N THR A 329 11.74 15.14 3.99
CA THR A 329 11.93 14.16 2.90
C THR A 329 11.19 12.86 3.22
N ALA A 330 11.29 12.39 4.47
CA ALA A 330 10.57 11.20 4.94
C ALA A 330 9.06 11.34 4.82
N PHE A 331 8.52 12.48 5.28
CA PHE A 331 7.09 12.78 5.18
C PHE A 331 6.61 12.75 3.72
N PHE A 332 7.30 13.47 2.83
CA PHE A 332 6.88 13.56 1.43
C PHE A 332 7.00 12.20 0.71
N SER A 333 8.07 11.45 0.96
CA SER A 333 8.25 10.08 0.45
C SER A 333 7.14 9.14 0.90
N HIS A 334 6.78 9.21 2.19
CA HIS A 334 5.70 8.42 2.77
C HIS A 334 4.35 8.76 2.15
N MET A 335 4.04 10.05 1.99
CA MET A 335 2.77 10.49 1.40
C MET A 335 2.61 10.04 -0.06
N VAL A 336 3.66 10.18 -0.87
CA VAL A 336 3.64 9.69 -2.26
C VAL A 336 3.39 8.18 -2.30
N MET A 337 4.08 7.42 -1.48
CA MET A 337 3.88 5.97 -1.36
C MET A 337 2.45 5.62 -0.94
N VAL A 338 1.90 6.27 0.09
CA VAL A 338 0.55 6.02 0.61
C VAL A 338 -0.52 6.31 -0.44
N VAL A 339 -0.40 7.44 -1.18
CA VAL A 339 -1.36 7.79 -2.24
C VAL A 339 -1.32 6.76 -3.37
N ILE A 340 -0.15 6.30 -3.79
CA ILE A 340 -0.04 5.25 -4.81
C ILE A 340 -0.63 3.94 -4.28
N CYS A 341 -0.27 3.50 -3.07
CA CYS A 341 -0.80 2.28 -2.47
C CYS A 341 -2.32 2.33 -2.22
N SER A 342 -2.91 3.53 -2.09
CA SER A 342 -4.36 3.67 -1.92
C SER A 342 -5.17 3.21 -3.14
N ILE A 343 -4.54 3.08 -4.32
CA ILE A 343 -5.19 2.55 -5.53
C ILE A 343 -5.71 1.14 -5.28
N VAL A 344 -4.95 0.32 -4.56
CA VAL A 344 -5.28 -1.08 -4.24
C VAL A 344 -6.02 -1.27 -2.92
N ALA A 345 -6.19 -0.21 -2.12
CA ALA A 345 -6.91 -0.27 -0.86
C ALA A 345 -8.42 -0.35 -1.07
N LYS A 346 -9.11 -1.18 -0.25
CA LYS A 346 -10.57 -1.35 -0.29
C LYS A 346 -11.28 -0.04 0.08
N ASP A 347 -10.92 0.54 1.22
CA ASP A 347 -11.38 1.87 1.66
C ASP A 347 -10.23 2.86 1.55
N ARG A 348 -10.19 3.57 0.42
CA ARG A 348 -9.10 4.49 0.08
C ARG A 348 -9.00 5.65 1.06
N ALA A 349 -10.14 6.20 1.51
CA ALA A 349 -10.17 7.34 2.41
C ALA A 349 -9.66 6.94 3.81
N GLU A 350 -10.18 5.85 4.37
CA GLU A 350 -9.73 5.30 5.66
C GLU A 350 -8.22 4.98 5.61
N PHE A 351 -7.78 4.29 4.55
CA PHE A 351 -6.38 3.94 4.38
C PHE A 351 -5.46 5.17 4.36
N ILE A 352 -5.80 6.21 3.56
CA ILE A 352 -4.98 7.44 3.48
C ILE A 352 -4.92 8.14 4.84
N ILE A 353 -6.07 8.33 5.51
CA ILE A 353 -6.12 9.00 6.82
C ILE A 353 -5.29 8.23 7.85
N MET A 354 -5.44 6.91 7.89
CA MET A 354 -4.73 6.04 8.82
C MET A 354 -3.22 6.10 8.59
N GLN A 355 -2.75 5.90 7.36
CA GLN A 355 -1.32 5.91 7.05
C GLN A 355 -0.71 7.30 7.20
N PHE A 356 -1.44 8.38 6.87
CA PHE A 356 -1.01 9.75 7.10
C PHE A 356 -0.69 10.00 8.58
N LEU A 357 -1.63 9.68 9.47
CA LEU A 357 -1.45 9.92 10.91
C LEU A 357 -0.35 9.04 11.51
N VAL A 358 -0.35 7.76 11.18
CA VAL A 358 0.64 6.80 11.70
C VAL A 358 2.05 7.11 11.19
N GLY A 359 2.20 7.47 9.92
CA GLY A 359 3.48 7.91 9.36
C GLY A 359 4.04 9.15 10.05
N ASN A 360 3.18 10.14 10.36
CA ASN A 360 3.60 11.32 11.13
C ASN A 360 4.02 10.98 12.57
N ILE A 361 3.29 10.08 13.24
CA ILE A 361 3.65 9.58 14.58
C ILE A 361 5.03 8.90 14.52
N ALA A 362 5.27 8.07 13.51
CA ALA A 362 6.56 7.41 13.32
C ALA A 362 7.70 8.42 13.12
N ILE A 363 7.53 9.42 12.24
CA ILE A 363 8.54 10.46 11.98
C ILE A 363 8.82 11.27 13.25
N ALA A 364 7.78 11.71 13.97
CA ALA A 364 7.92 12.48 15.21
C ALA A 364 8.64 11.67 16.30
N SER A 365 8.36 10.37 16.39
CA SER A 365 8.99 9.48 17.38
C SER A 365 10.48 9.24 17.10
N MET A 366 10.94 9.51 15.86
CA MET A 366 12.33 9.30 15.43
C MET A 366 13.22 10.54 15.56
N HIS A 367 12.66 11.69 15.99
CA HIS A 367 13.42 12.95 16.08
C HIS A 367 14.69 12.83 16.95
N ASP A 368 14.64 12.04 18.04
CA ASP A 368 15.75 11.85 18.97
C ASP A 368 16.26 10.38 18.94
N PHE A 369 16.35 9.75 17.77
CA PHE A 369 16.70 8.34 17.64
C PHE A 369 18.17 8.07 17.96
N SER A 370 18.49 8.05 19.24
CA SER A 370 19.85 7.74 19.75
C SER A 370 19.95 6.43 20.54
N ARG A 371 18.80 5.83 20.93
CA ARG A 371 18.78 4.61 21.77
C ARG A 371 17.76 3.61 21.25
N ARG A 372 18.06 2.31 21.42
CA ARG A 372 17.17 1.19 21.02
C ARG A 372 15.77 1.28 21.64
N ALA A 373 15.65 1.81 22.86
CA ALA A 373 14.35 2.01 23.53
C ALA A 373 13.40 2.95 22.76
N HIS A 374 13.90 3.83 21.90
CA HIS A 374 13.07 4.73 21.13
C HIS A 374 12.23 4.00 20.08
N LEU A 375 12.72 2.88 19.52
CA LEU A 375 11.97 2.08 18.57
C LEU A 375 10.77 1.38 19.25
N VAL A 376 10.94 0.85 20.46
CA VAL A 376 9.84 0.23 21.21
C VAL A 376 8.77 1.27 21.53
N ARG A 377 9.17 2.48 21.93
CA ARG A 377 8.25 3.61 22.14
C ARG A 377 7.54 4.00 20.84
N CYS A 378 8.25 4.07 19.72
CA CYS A 378 7.67 4.34 18.41
C CYS A 378 6.63 3.28 18.03
N ALA A 379 6.95 1.98 18.19
CA ALA A 379 6.05 0.88 17.93
C ALA A 379 4.76 0.97 18.76
N PHE A 380 4.87 1.33 20.03
CA PHE A 380 3.71 1.56 20.90
C PHE A 380 2.81 2.70 20.40
N PHE A 381 3.39 3.85 20.05
CA PHE A 381 2.61 4.99 19.54
C PHE A 381 2.00 4.71 18.15
N VAL A 382 2.70 3.96 17.31
CA VAL A 382 2.17 3.51 16.01
C VAL A 382 0.98 2.59 16.20
N PHE A 383 1.07 1.60 17.11
CA PHE A 383 -0.06 0.73 17.47
C PHE A 383 -1.26 1.54 17.99
N LEU A 384 -1.00 2.47 18.90
CA LEU A 384 -2.04 3.33 19.46
C LEU A 384 -2.69 4.20 18.38
N GLY A 385 -1.89 4.76 17.48
CA GLY A 385 -2.36 5.56 16.34
C GLY A 385 -3.27 4.78 15.42
N TYR A 386 -2.88 3.57 15.00
CA TYR A 386 -3.74 2.67 14.20
C TYR A 386 -5.06 2.39 14.92
N THR A 387 -4.98 2.03 16.20
CA THR A 387 -6.15 1.70 17.01
C THR A 387 -7.13 2.86 17.12
N MET A 388 -6.63 4.06 17.45
CA MET A 388 -7.47 5.26 17.61
C MET A 388 -8.14 5.67 16.29
N VAL A 389 -7.39 5.68 15.18
CA VAL A 389 -7.96 6.03 13.87
C VAL A 389 -9.02 5.03 13.46
N TYR A 390 -8.74 3.73 13.59
CA TYR A 390 -9.69 2.67 13.25
C TYR A 390 -10.98 2.76 14.06
N MET A 391 -10.87 2.95 15.39
CA MET A 391 -12.04 3.12 16.25
C MET A 391 -12.85 4.38 15.90
N SER A 392 -12.16 5.49 15.60
CA SER A 392 -12.82 6.74 15.22
C SER A 392 -13.55 6.61 13.88
N MET A 393 -12.93 6.02 12.87
CA MET A 393 -13.54 5.79 11.55
C MET A 393 -14.73 4.83 11.66
N ALA A 394 -14.58 3.74 12.43
CA ALA A 394 -15.68 2.81 12.68
C ALA A 394 -16.88 3.50 13.38
N SER A 395 -16.61 4.39 14.33
CA SER A 395 -17.66 5.16 15.01
C SER A 395 -18.38 6.13 14.08
N ILE A 396 -17.64 6.81 13.18
CA ILE A 396 -18.22 7.70 12.18
C ILE A 396 -19.07 6.94 11.17
N ASN A 397 -18.57 5.81 10.67
CA ASN A 397 -19.22 5.05 9.61
C ASN A 397 -20.47 4.28 10.10
N ASN A 398 -20.47 3.81 11.36
CA ASN A 398 -21.56 2.97 11.89
C ASN A 398 -22.53 3.71 12.82
N ASN A 399 -22.23 4.96 13.18
CA ASN A 399 -23.08 5.81 14.02
C ASN A 399 -23.66 5.08 15.27
N PHE A 400 -22.78 4.46 16.06
CA PHE A 400 -23.18 3.68 17.24
C PHE A 400 -24.00 4.49 18.23
N ALA A 401 -25.17 3.99 18.60
CA ALA A 401 -26.04 4.64 19.57
C ALA A 401 -25.57 4.43 21.03
N SER A 402 -24.75 3.41 21.29
CA SER A 402 -24.25 3.08 22.62
C SER A 402 -22.89 2.38 22.61
N PHE A 403 -22.17 2.45 23.75
CA PHE A 403 -20.94 1.69 23.93
C PHE A 403 -21.12 0.17 23.77
N SER A 404 -22.30 -0.35 24.15
CA SER A 404 -22.62 -1.76 23.98
C SER A 404 -22.69 -2.17 22.51
N GLU A 405 -23.23 -1.33 21.62
CA GLU A 405 -23.23 -1.58 20.18
C GLU A 405 -21.83 -1.54 19.59
N MET A 406 -21.03 -0.57 19.99
CA MET A 406 -19.63 -0.49 19.60
C MET A 406 -18.86 -1.74 20.03
N TYR A 407 -19.06 -2.22 21.27
CA TYR A 407 -18.41 -3.45 21.75
C TYR A 407 -18.82 -4.67 20.92
N LYS A 408 -20.11 -4.84 20.61
CA LYS A 408 -20.62 -5.92 19.76
C LYS A 408 -20.02 -5.89 18.36
N PHE A 409 -19.87 -4.71 17.77
CA PHE A 409 -19.21 -4.56 16.47
C PHE A 409 -17.78 -5.13 16.46
N TYR A 410 -17.04 -5.01 17.55
CA TYR A 410 -15.69 -5.54 17.64
C TYR A 410 -15.62 -7.00 18.09
N ALA A 411 -16.51 -7.45 18.98
CA ALA A 411 -16.41 -8.72 19.66
C ALA A 411 -17.30 -9.83 19.07
N ASP A 412 -18.51 -9.50 18.59
CA ASP A 412 -19.52 -10.47 18.24
C ASP A 412 -19.54 -10.84 16.75
N PRO A 413 -19.81 -12.11 16.38
CA PRO A 413 -20.13 -12.48 15.01
C PRO A 413 -21.40 -11.76 14.50
N PRO A 414 -21.49 -11.44 13.22
CA PRO A 414 -20.61 -11.86 12.13
C PRO A 414 -19.39 -10.94 11.92
N TYR A 415 -19.29 -9.82 12.63
CA TYR A 415 -18.30 -8.79 12.33
C TYR A 415 -16.89 -9.15 12.81
N ASN A 416 -16.76 -9.63 14.07
CA ASN A 416 -15.50 -10.10 14.68
C ASN A 416 -14.25 -9.26 14.30
N ASN A 417 -14.40 -7.93 14.39
CA ASN A 417 -13.42 -6.96 13.90
C ASN A 417 -12.17 -6.82 14.79
N TRP A 418 -12.11 -7.53 15.95
CA TRP A 418 -10.95 -7.51 16.85
C TRP A 418 -9.65 -7.98 16.16
N HIS A 419 -9.75 -8.79 15.09
CA HIS A 419 -8.61 -9.24 14.31
C HIS A 419 -7.79 -8.08 13.72
N ASN A 420 -8.40 -6.91 13.50
CA ASN A 420 -7.67 -5.74 13.00
C ASN A 420 -6.71 -5.20 14.05
N PHE A 421 -7.06 -5.23 15.36
CA PHE A 421 -6.15 -4.84 16.43
C PHE A 421 -4.92 -5.78 16.50
N VAL A 422 -5.13 -7.07 16.25
CA VAL A 422 -4.04 -8.05 16.15
C VAL A 422 -3.12 -7.71 14.96
N LYS A 423 -3.69 -7.36 13.79
CA LYS A 423 -2.91 -6.91 12.63
C LYS A 423 -2.08 -5.65 12.95
N PHE A 424 -2.67 -4.68 13.68
CA PHE A 424 -1.95 -3.48 14.11
C PHE A 424 -0.83 -3.79 15.09
N ALA A 425 -1.03 -4.75 16.00
CA ALA A 425 0.02 -5.21 16.91
C ALA A 425 1.18 -5.89 16.15
N PHE A 426 0.88 -6.75 15.18
CA PHE A 426 1.89 -7.33 14.30
C PHE A 426 2.62 -6.26 13.48
N ASN A 427 1.88 -5.31 12.89
CA ASN A 427 2.45 -4.19 12.15
C ASN A 427 3.46 -3.40 13.01
N ALA A 428 3.06 -3.04 14.24
CA ALA A 428 3.94 -2.37 15.18
C ALA A 428 5.17 -3.25 15.56
N GLY A 429 4.98 -4.55 15.74
CA GLY A 429 6.07 -5.51 15.99
C GLY A 429 7.07 -5.58 14.83
N PHE A 430 6.58 -5.51 13.58
CA PHE A 430 7.44 -5.49 12.39
C PHE A 430 8.35 -4.26 12.31
N LEU A 431 8.08 -3.18 13.05
CA LEU A 431 8.99 -2.03 13.11
C LEU A 431 10.37 -2.40 13.66
N ALA A 432 10.50 -3.51 14.39
CA ALA A 432 11.81 -4.05 14.79
C ALA A 432 12.71 -4.38 13.59
N PHE A 433 12.14 -4.73 12.44
CA PHE A 433 12.87 -4.96 11.20
C PHE A 433 13.51 -3.68 10.63
N SER A 434 13.16 -2.49 11.14
CA SER A 434 13.84 -1.25 10.75
C SER A 434 15.34 -1.31 11.00
N TYR A 435 15.79 -1.99 12.06
CA TYR A 435 17.22 -2.22 12.32
C TYR A 435 17.90 -2.98 11.20
N LEU A 436 17.27 -4.05 10.72
CA LEU A 436 17.81 -4.82 9.61
C LEU A 436 17.87 -3.98 8.32
N LEU A 437 16.82 -3.20 8.04
CA LEU A 437 16.79 -2.32 6.87
C LEU A 437 17.83 -1.19 6.97
N ILE A 438 18.00 -0.58 8.14
CA ILE A 438 19.03 0.43 8.39
C ILE A 438 20.42 -0.17 8.16
N PHE A 439 20.70 -1.34 8.76
CA PHE A 439 21.97 -2.04 8.57
C PHE A 439 22.24 -2.41 7.11
N LEU A 440 21.23 -2.94 6.39
CA LEU A 440 21.36 -3.26 4.96
C LEU A 440 21.62 -1.99 4.13
N THR A 441 20.93 -0.90 4.43
CA THR A 441 21.12 0.39 3.76
C THR A 441 22.53 0.93 3.99
N GLU A 442 23.05 0.87 5.21
CA GLU A 442 24.42 1.24 5.52
C GLU A 442 25.43 0.41 4.72
N LYS A 443 25.21 -0.91 4.66
CA LYS A 443 26.11 -1.84 3.97
C LYS A 443 26.08 -1.70 2.45
N ILE A 444 24.91 -1.49 1.87
CA ILE A 444 24.74 -1.41 0.41
C ILE A 444 25.16 -0.04 -0.12
N PHE A 445 24.73 1.03 0.52
CA PHE A 445 24.93 2.41 0.04
C PHE A 445 26.13 3.12 0.68
N GLY A 446 26.69 2.54 1.75
CA GLY A 446 27.80 3.14 2.51
C GLY A 446 27.38 4.37 3.30
N PHE A 447 26.11 4.51 3.61
CA PHE A 447 25.59 5.57 4.49
C PHE A 447 25.96 5.28 5.94
N THR A 448 25.85 6.30 6.79
CA THR A 448 26.12 6.17 8.21
C THR A 448 24.93 6.71 8.97
N SER A 449 24.25 5.86 9.75
CA SER A 449 23.11 6.27 10.56
C SER A 449 23.57 7.00 11.83
N THR A 450 22.68 7.79 12.42
CA THR A 450 22.92 8.42 13.72
C THR A 450 23.23 7.38 14.80
N MET A 451 22.63 6.20 14.72
CA MET A 451 22.85 5.12 15.66
C MET A 451 24.29 4.58 15.60
N THR A 452 24.78 4.31 14.37
CA THR A 452 26.19 3.89 14.17
C THR A 452 27.15 4.97 14.68
N LEU A 453 26.84 6.27 14.48
CA LEU A 453 27.66 7.37 15.03
C LEU A 453 27.68 7.38 16.56
N VAL A 454 26.55 7.12 17.20
CA VAL A 454 26.48 7.02 18.69
C VAL A 454 27.26 5.80 19.18
N GLU A 455 27.13 4.64 18.53
CA GLU A 455 27.90 3.43 18.87
C GLU A 455 29.41 3.66 18.68
N LEU A 456 29.83 4.36 17.62
CA LEU A 456 31.24 4.73 17.41
C LEU A 456 31.75 5.77 18.41
N SER A 457 30.87 6.58 19.00
CA SER A 457 31.24 7.57 20.01
C SER A 457 31.35 6.98 21.43
N ASP A 458 31.05 5.69 21.60
CA ASP A 458 31.26 4.99 22.86
C ASP A 458 32.77 4.79 23.11
N THR A 459 33.26 5.33 24.21
CA THR A 459 34.68 5.23 24.62
C THR A 459 35.11 3.81 24.89
N ASN A 460 34.20 2.86 25.10
CA ASN A 460 34.48 1.42 25.19
C ASN A 460 34.72 0.74 23.83
N ASN A 461 34.53 1.48 22.71
CA ASN A 461 34.83 0.96 21.37
C ASN A 461 36.30 0.45 21.37
N PRO A 462 36.58 -0.76 20.82
CA PRO A 462 37.90 -1.37 20.88
C PRO A 462 39.05 -0.46 20.43
N LEU A 463 38.84 0.33 19.34
CA LEU A 463 39.87 1.21 18.80
C LEU A 463 40.09 2.44 19.70
N LEU A 464 39.04 3.03 20.26
CA LEU A 464 39.16 4.14 21.21
C LEU A 464 39.77 3.69 22.52
N ARG A 465 39.45 2.49 22.98
CA ARG A 465 40.07 1.88 24.16
C ARG A 465 41.56 1.61 23.93
N GLU A 466 41.96 1.11 22.75
CA GLU A 466 43.36 0.97 22.38
C GLU A 466 44.08 2.34 22.45
N MET A 467 43.45 3.39 21.87
CA MET A 467 43.98 4.75 21.88
C MET A 467 44.13 5.29 23.32
N SER A 468 43.13 5.08 24.19
CA SER A 468 43.19 5.53 25.58
C SER A 468 44.27 4.85 26.38
N THR A 469 44.68 3.61 26.02
CA THR A 469 45.70 2.83 26.74
C THR A 469 47.10 3.15 26.20
N LYS A 470 47.28 3.25 24.87
CA LYS A 470 48.60 3.43 24.24
C LYS A 470 49.05 4.87 24.08
N CYS A 471 48.07 5.80 23.88
CA CYS A 471 48.31 7.23 23.70
C CYS A 471 47.22 8.04 24.43
N SER A 472 47.28 7.99 25.76
CA SER A 472 46.27 8.63 26.63
C SER A 472 46.16 10.13 26.45
N GLY A 473 47.28 10.81 26.14
CA GLY A 473 47.31 12.24 25.86
C GLY A 473 46.54 12.59 24.59
N THR A 474 46.72 11.81 23.50
CA THR A 474 45.96 11.97 22.26
C THR A 474 44.48 11.67 22.46
N PHE A 475 44.15 10.65 23.28
CA PHE A 475 42.75 10.35 23.59
C PHE A 475 42.06 11.51 24.33
N GLN A 476 42.73 12.09 25.34
CA GLN A 476 42.20 13.27 26.06
C GLN A 476 42.07 14.49 25.15
N HIS A 477 43.06 14.74 24.28
CA HIS A 477 42.99 15.78 23.24
C HIS A 477 41.75 15.56 22.33
N SER A 478 41.59 14.36 21.78
CA SER A 478 40.43 14.05 20.91
C SER A 478 39.08 14.22 21.61
N LEU A 479 38.99 13.93 22.91
CA LEU A 479 37.79 14.25 23.72
C LEU A 479 37.54 15.73 23.84
N GLN A 480 38.59 16.55 24.06
CA GLN A 480 38.46 18.00 24.17
C GLN A 480 38.09 18.63 22.82
N VAL A 481 38.73 18.21 21.73
CA VAL A 481 38.38 18.59 20.35
C VAL A 481 36.92 18.22 20.06
N SER A 482 36.49 17.03 20.43
CA SER A 482 35.09 16.59 20.25
C SER A 482 34.11 17.48 20.99
N ASN A 483 34.41 17.85 22.24
CA ASN A 483 33.55 18.72 23.03
C ASN A 483 33.48 20.14 22.42
N LEU A 484 34.62 20.70 22.02
CA LEU A 484 34.73 22.01 21.38
C LEU A 484 33.98 22.07 20.05
N ALA A 485 34.22 21.07 19.18
CA ALA A 485 33.64 20.98 17.87
C ALA A 485 32.13 20.72 17.89
N CYS A 486 31.61 19.92 18.84
CA CYS A 486 30.19 19.64 18.97
C CYS A 486 29.36 20.88 19.32
N GLU A 487 29.87 21.76 20.17
CA GLU A 487 29.19 23.01 20.53
C GLU A 487 29.08 23.93 19.34
N ALA A 488 30.17 24.10 18.60
CA ALA A 488 30.16 24.88 17.36
C ALA A 488 29.28 24.27 16.26
N ALA A 489 29.28 22.95 16.11
CA ALA A 489 28.43 22.25 15.18
C ALA A 489 26.94 22.48 15.46
N SER A 490 26.57 22.43 16.76
CA SER A 490 25.20 22.74 17.21
C SER A 490 24.80 24.17 16.88
N ALA A 491 25.69 25.12 17.10
CA ALA A 491 25.42 26.55 16.85
C ALA A 491 25.16 26.90 15.37
N ILE A 492 25.69 26.12 14.43
CA ILE A 492 25.46 26.31 12.98
C ILE A 492 24.57 25.23 12.35
N ASN A 493 23.85 24.44 13.17
CA ASN A 493 23.00 23.34 12.72
C ASN A 493 23.73 22.31 11.83
N ALA A 494 24.99 22.00 12.13
CA ALA A 494 25.74 20.89 11.53
C ALA A 494 25.46 19.57 12.29
N ASN A 495 25.86 18.43 11.72
CA ASN A 495 25.63 17.12 12.32
C ASN A 495 26.53 16.89 13.56
N VAL A 496 26.01 17.16 14.75
CA VAL A 496 26.74 17.05 16.02
C VAL A 496 27.23 15.63 16.28
N GLN A 497 26.45 14.58 15.95
CA GLN A 497 26.87 13.19 16.19
C GLN A 497 28.02 12.77 15.26
N LEU A 498 27.98 13.25 14.00
CA LEU A 498 29.06 13.01 13.06
C LEU A 498 30.35 13.73 13.47
N VAL A 499 30.24 15.00 13.93
CA VAL A 499 31.37 15.75 14.47
C VAL A 499 31.95 15.06 15.73
N ARG A 500 31.09 14.60 16.63
CA ARG A 500 31.51 13.88 17.84
C ARG A 500 32.34 12.66 17.51
N ALA A 501 31.76 11.75 16.68
CA ALA A 501 32.45 10.55 16.29
C ALA A 501 33.72 10.87 15.48
N GLY A 502 33.66 11.77 14.51
CA GLY A 502 34.78 12.16 13.68
C GLY A 502 35.97 12.72 14.48
N ALA A 503 35.68 13.58 15.46
CA ALA A 503 36.69 14.16 16.34
C ALA A 503 37.34 13.13 17.26
N LEU A 504 36.62 12.08 17.68
CA LEU A 504 37.21 11.04 18.53
C LEU A 504 38.25 10.17 17.77
N TYR A 505 38.10 10.03 16.44
CA TYR A 505 38.93 9.17 15.61
C TYR A 505 39.95 9.92 14.75
N HIS A 506 39.90 11.27 14.68
CA HIS A 506 40.73 12.02 13.72
C HIS A 506 42.22 11.72 13.84
N ASP A 507 42.70 11.49 15.06
CA ASP A 507 44.09 11.30 15.44
C ASP A 507 44.44 9.82 15.78
N VAL A 508 43.61 8.86 15.37
CA VAL A 508 43.81 7.43 15.72
C VAL A 508 45.12 6.86 15.19
N GLY A 509 45.74 7.50 14.19
CA GLY A 509 47.05 7.07 13.66
C GLY A 509 48.22 7.33 14.57
N LYS A 510 48.09 8.23 15.53
CA LYS A 510 49.15 8.51 16.53
C LYS A 510 49.46 7.29 17.44
N ILE A 511 48.56 6.29 17.45
CA ILE A 511 48.78 5.00 18.15
C ILE A 511 50.05 4.30 17.64
N GLU A 512 50.48 4.48 16.39
CA GLU A 512 51.67 3.80 15.84
C GLU A 512 52.97 4.32 16.46
N ASN A 513 53.06 5.64 16.70
CA ASN A 513 54.26 6.29 17.20
C ASN A 513 53.92 7.33 18.28
N PRO A 514 53.37 6.94 19.45
CA PRO A 514 52.83 7.88 20.44
C PRO A 514 53.85 8.89 20.95
N ALA A 515 55.11 8.46 21.19
CA ALA A 515 56.16 9.27 21.76
C ALA A 515 56.58 10.50 20.91
N PHE A 516 56.27 10.48 19.61
CA PHE A 516 56.53 11.60 18.70
C PHE A 516 55.51 12.76 18.80
N PHE A 517 54.44 12.59 19.57
CA PHE A 517 53.40 13.60 19.74
C PHE A 517 53.49 14.18 21.16
N THR A 518 53.59 15.50 21.23
CA THR A 518 53.88 16.23 22.47
C THR A 518 52.93 15.91 23.63
N GLU A 519 51.68 15.65 23.32
CA GLU A 519 50.69 15.29 24.34
C GLU A 519 50.91 13.93 24.99
N ASN A 520 51.76 13.06 24.43
CA ASN A 520 52.11 11.73 25.00
C ASN A 520 53.58 11.66 25.47
N GLN A 521 54.34 12.76 25.38
CA GLN A 521 55.76 12.76 25.75
C GLN A 521 55.93 12.81 27.28
N TYR A 522 56.88 12.01 27.80
CA TYR A 522 57.32 12.02 29.19
C TYR A 522 58.86 12.14 29.19
N GLY A 523 59.36 13.36 29.36
CA GLY A 523 60.78 13.64 29.49
C GLY A 523 61.53 13.93 28.18
N VAL A 524 62.07 12.93 27.51
CA VAL A 524 62.89 13.14 26.28
C VAL A 524 62.04 13.29 25.06
N ASN A 525 62.29 14.34 24.23
CA ASN A 525 61.63 14.54 22.96
C ASN A 525 62.37 13.77 21.83
N PRO A 526 61.78 12.74 21.23
CA PRO A 526 62.43 11.97 20.15
C PRO A 526 62.82 12.78 18.92
N HIS A 527 62.19 13.94 18.72
CA HIS A 527 62.50 14.85 17.58
C HIS A 527 63.82 15.54 17.70
N ASP A 528 64.40 15.66 18.91
CA ASP A 528 65.65 16.39 19.15
C ASP A 528 66.85 15.75 18.44
N THR A 529 66.77 14.46 18.11
CA THR A 529 67.85 13.69 17.44
C THR A 529 67.62 13.56 15.93
N LEU A 530 66.48 14.07 15.39
CA LEU A 530 66.10 13.91 13.98
C LEU A 530 66.26 15.19 13.20
N ALA A 531 66.56 15.06 11.90
CA ALA A 531 66.45 16.19 10.96
C ALA A 531 65.00 16.68 10.89
N PRO A 532 64.78 18.03 10.67
CA PRO A 532 63.43 18.59 10.59
C PRO A 532 62.52 17.91 9.58
N ILE A 533 63.04 17.47 8.44
CA ILE A 533 62.31 16.76 7.41
C ILE A 533 61.82 15.37 7.89
N GLN A 534 62.66 14.65 8.64
CA GLN A 534 62.29 13.32 9.18
C GLN A 534 61.19 13.46 10.22
N SER A 535 61.34 14.47 11.08
CA SER A 535 60.31 14.80 12.11
C SER A 535 58.99 15.19 11.44
N ALA A 536 58.99 16.01 10.41
CA ALA A 536 57.81 16.39 9.64
C ALA A 536 57.11 15.17 9.03
N GLN A 537 57.89 14.27 8.41
CA GLN A 537 57.31 13.05 7.77
C GLN A 537 56.69 12.09 8.82
N ILE A 538 57.29 11.92 9.98
CA ILE A 538 56.74 11.09 11.07
C ILE A 538 55.36 11.69 11.48
N VAL A 539 55.32 13.01 11.68
CA VAL A 539 54.06 13.65 12.08
C VAL A 539 53.04 13.59 10.96
N ILE A 540 53.40 13.83 9.66
CA ILE A 540 52.46 13.75 8.54
C ILE A 540 51.91 12.31 8.39
N ASN A 541 52.74 11.29 8.62
CA ASN A 541 52.36 9.91 8.41
C ASN A 541 51.24 9.40 9.34
N HIS A 542 50.94 10.10 10.47
CA HIS A 542 49.81 9.68 11.30
C HIS A 542 48.48 9.63 10.55
N VAL A 543 48.31 10.49 9.54
CA VAL A 543 47.08 10.49 8.68
C VAL A 543 47.00 9.16 7.92
N SER A 544 48.08 8.75 7.24
CA SER A 544 48.09 7.48 6.50
C SER A 544 47.95 6.26 7.41
N ASP A 545 48.59 6.28 8.57
CA ASP A 545 48.51 5.20 9.55
C ASP A 545 47.12 5.14 10.20
N GLY A 546 46.50 6.30 10.44
CA GLY A 546 45.12 6.38 10.89
C GLY A 546 44.15 5.78 9.84
N MET A 547 44.37 6.03 8.57
CA MET A 547 43.56 5.42 7.50
C MET A 547 43.70 3.91 7.41
N LYS A 548 44.95 3.37 7.61
CA LYS A 548 45.17 1.90 7.69
C LYS A 548 44.37 1.28 8.85
N ARG A 549 44.44 1.91 10.03
CA ARG A 549 43.70 1.47 11.21
C ARG A 549 42.17 1.56 11.02
N ALA A 550 41.69 2.67 10.47
CA ALA A 550 40.28 2.87 10.16
C ALA A 550 39.74 1.79 9.20
N THR A 551 40.53 1.45 8.15
CA THR A 551 40.20 0.40 7.20
C THR A 551 40.16 -0.99 7.89
N LYS A 552 41.12 -1.29 8.71
CA LYS A 552 41.16 -2.55 9.49
C LYS A 552 39.98 -2.66 10.46
N ALA A 553 39.60 -1.55 11.11
CA ALA A 553 38.46 -1.47 12.01
C ALA A 553 37.12 -1.32 11.28
N LYS A 554 37.12 -1.27 9.93
CA LYS A 554 35.94 -1.08 9.07
C LYS A 554 35.11 0.16 9.43
N LEU A 555 35.78 1.25 9.78
CA LEU A 555 35.10 2.52 10.05
C LEU A 555 34.37 3.04 8.80
N PRO A 556 33.21 3.69 8.98
CA PRO A 556 32.47 4.30 7.88
C PRO A 556 33.29 5.37 7.14
N LYS A 557 33.06 5.52 5.84
CA LYS A 557 33.74 6.53 5.00
C LYS A 557 33.60 7.94 5.58
N ALA A 558 32.46 8.24 6.19
CA ALA A 558 32.22 9.55 6.82
C ALA A 558 33.21 9.82 7.97
N ILE A 559 33.59 8.81 8.75
CA ILE A 559 34.60 8.95 9.83
C ILE A 559 36.03 8.99 9.25
N CYS A 560 36.32 8.17 8.23
CA CYS A 560 37.60 8.21 7.53
C CYS A 560 37.91 9.60 6.94
N ALA A 561 36.88 10.35 6.54
CA ALA A 561 37.03 11.73 6.04
C ALA A 561 37.67 12.66 7.09
N PHE A 562 37.34 12.51 8.38
CA PHE A 562 37.96 13.32 9.44
C PHE A 562 39.44 12.99 9.61
N ILE A 563 39.81 11.71 9.53
CA ILE A 563 41.21 11.28 9.61
C ILE A 563 42.02 11.88 8.45
N GLN A 564 41.47 11.90 7.23
CA GLN A 564 42.17 12.42 6.05
C GLN A 564 42.20 13.94 5.99
N GLN A 565 41.18 14.63 6.48
CA GLN A 565 40.91 16.03 6.16
C GLN A 565 41.23 17.00 7.29
N HIS A 566 41.45 16.52 8.57
CA HIS A 566 41.60 17.43 9.70
C HIS A 566 42.84 18.35 9.61
N HIS A 567 43.86 18.00 8.81
CA HIS A 567 44.98 18.88 8.47
C HIS A 567 44.92 19.42 7.04
N GLY A 568 44.06 18.85 6.18
CA GLY A 568 43.93 19.23 4.78
C GLY A 568 45.30 19.20 4.05
N LYS A 569 45.60 20.25 3.31
CA LYS A 569 46.90 20.52 2.69
C LYS A 569 47.72 21.52 3.51
N GLY A 570 47.51 21.53 4.81
CA GLY A 570 48.27 22.33 5.74
C GLY A 570 49.75 21.96 5.79
N ARG A 571 50.58 22.86 6.31
CA ARG A 571 52.01 22.63 6.45
C ARG A 571 52.39 22.41 7.91
N THR A 572 53.33 21.52 8.17
CA THR A 572 53.99 21.38 9.49
C THR A 572 54.92 22.57 9.77
N LYS A 573 54.24 23.73 10.08
CA LYS A 573 54.92 25.07 10.12
C LYS A 573 56.12 25.09 11.04
N TYR A 574 56.09 24.35 12.17
CA TYR A 574 57.22 24.28 13.14
C TYR A 574 58.47 23.68 12.47
N PHE A 575 58.39 22.52 11.91
CA PHE A 575 59.52 21.82 11.31
C PHE A 575 59.99 22.53 10.01
N TYR A 576 59.08 23.08 9.23
CA TYR A 576 59.43 23.89 8.05
C TYR A 576 60.23 25.14 8.46
N THR A 577 59.77 25.83 9.51
CA THR A 577 60.47 27.03 9.99
C THR A 577 61.86 26.68 10.55
N MET A 578 61.99 25.52 11.23
CA MET A 578 63.30 25.01 11.72
C MET A 578 64.22 24.72 10.53
N ALA A 579 63.74 24.06 9.47
CA ALA A 579 64.52 23.77 8.27
C ALA A 579 64.99 25.03 7.58
N CYS A 580 64.14 26.06 7.45
CA CYS A 580 64.49 27.36 6.85
C CYS A 580 65.56 28.10 7.72
N LYS A 581 65.40 28.05 9.05
CA LYS A 581 66.41 28.66 9.96
C LYS A 581 67.74 27.95 9.94
N ALA A 582 67.76 26.62 9.78
CA ALA A 582 68.98 25.84 9.69
C ALA A 582 69.75 26.03 8.37
N ASN A 583 69.07 26.49 7.33
CA ASN A 583 69.61 26.70 5.97
C ASN A 583 69.12 28.04 5.39
N PRO A 584 69.58 29.19 5.93
CA PRO A 584 69.04 30.49 5.58
C PRO A 584 69.30 30.89 4.10
N ASP A 585 70.33 30.33 3.49
CA ASP A 585 70.72 30.64 2.10
C ASP A 585 70.15 29.67 1.05
N VAL A 586 69.29 28.75 1.47
CA VAL A 586 68.70 27.73 0.59
C VAL A 586 67.19 27.85 0.62
N GLU A 587 66.58 27.90 -0.55
CA GLU A 587 65.13 27.82 -0.63
C GLU A 587 64.68 26.39 -0.32
N ILE A 588 63.98 26.19 0.78
CA ILE A 588 63.48 24.88 1.23
C ILE A 588 62.18 24.56 0.53
N ASP A 589 62.12 23.42 -0.21
CA ASP A 589 60.90 22.91 -0.81
C ASP A 589 59.84 22.65 0.29
N PRO A 590 58.67 23.29 0.21
CA PRO A 590 57.60 23.08 1.20
C PRO A 590 56.87 21.73 1.05
N ALA A 591 57.01 21.03 -0.09
CA ALA A 591 56.26 19.81 -0.38
C ALA A 591 56.45 18.69 0.67
N PRO A 592 57.68 18.36 1.14
CA PRO A 592 57.90 17.35 2.16
C PRO A 592 57.33 17.70 3.56
N TYR A 593 57.00 18.98 3.79
CA TYR A 593 56.42 19.48 5.06
C TYR A 593 54.92 19.70 4.97
N THR A 594 54.29 19.34 3.84
CA THR A 594 52.85 19.57 3.58
C THR A 594 52.06 18.28 3.66
N TYR A 595 50.94 18.31 4.35
CA TYR A 595 50.04 17.18 4.42
C TYR A 595 49.42 16.87 3.03
N PRO A 596 49.16 15.57 2.72
CA PRO A 596 48.68 15.18 1.40
C PRO A 596 47.24 15.62 1.09
N GLY A 597 46.48 16.00 2.10
CA GLY A 597 45.08 16.37 1.94
C GLY A 597 44.15 15.15 1.79
N PRO A 598 42.95 15.33 1.30
CA PRO A 598 42.34 16.58 0.78
C PRO A 598 41.96 17.60 1.84
N ASN A 599 41.64 18.83 1.42
CA ASN A 599 41.05 19.84 2.29
C ASN A 599 39.66 19.39 2.76
N PRO A 600 39.14 19.95 3.89
CA PRO A 600 37.79 19.68 4.36
C PRO A 600 36.72 19.90 3.27
N GLN A 601 35.87 18.88 3.07
CA GLN A 601 34.82 18.88 2.05
C GLN A 601 33.42 18.98 2.66
N SER A 602 33.29 18.98 3.97
CA SER A 602 32.04 19.18 4.71
C SER A 602 32.19 20.24 5.80
N LYS A 603 31.08 20.77 6.30
CA LYS A 603 31.09 21.65 7.47
C LYS A 603 31.69 20.98 8.70
N GLU A 604 31.34 19.72 8.88
CA GLU A 604 31.74 18.90 10.02
C GLU A 604 33.26 18.69 10.04
N THR A 605 33.88 18.35 8.92
CA THR A 605 35.33 18.18 8.86
C THR A 605 36.07 19.51 8.98
N ALA A 606 35.50 20.60 8.46
CA ALA A 606 36.06 21.95 8.64
C ALA A 606 36.01 22.42 10.10
N ILE A 607 34.92 22.14 10.81
CA ILE A 607 34.79 22.46 12.25
C ILE A 607 35.85 21.72 13.05
N VAL A 608 36.08 20.41 12.78
CA VAL A 608 37.10 19.63 13.48
C VAL A 608 38.51 20.14 13.18
N MET A 609 38.84 20.47 11.93
CA MET A 609 40.11 21.10 11.59
C MET A 609 40.38 22.39 12.38
N MET A 610 39.35 23.27 12.48
CA MET A 610 39.50 24.51 13.25
C MET A 610 39.60 24.23 14.75
N ALA A 611 38.82 23.26 15.26
CA ALA A 611 38.78 22.91 16.69
C ALA A 611 40.10 22.28 17.15
N ASP A 612 40.65 21.34 16.35
CA ASP A 612 41.91 20.69 16.60
C ASP A 612 43.04 21.70 16.76
N ALA A 613 43.22 22.58 15.76
CA ALA A 613 44.23 23.62 15.82
C ALA A 613 44.05 24.59 16.99
N CYS A 614 42.83 24.98 17.32
CA CYS A 614 42.55 25.89 18.43
C CYS A 614 42.77 25.22 19.81
N GLU A 615 42.38 23.96 19.99
CA GLU A 615 42.60 23.21 21.25
C GLU A 615 44.08 23.00 21.46
N ALA A 616 44.82 22.48 20.46
CA ALA A 616 46.24 22.21 20.60
C ALA A 616 47.05 23.48 20.93
N ALA A 617 46.72 24.59 20.27
CA ALA A 617 47.41 25.87 20.52
C ALA A 617 47.05 26.44 21.91
N THR A 618 45.78 26.39 22.35
CA THR A 618 45.36 26.90 23.65
C THR A 618 46.00 26.10 24.80
N ARG A 619 46.12 24.78 24.63
CA ARG A 619 46.77 23.89 25.60
C ARG A 619 48.23 24.23 25.86
N SER A 620 48.94 24.82 24.89
CA SER A 620 50.33 25.23 25.03
C SER A 620 50.50 26.53 25.84
N LEU A 621 49.43 27.28 26.09
CA LEU A 621 49.45 28.53 26.83
C LEU A 621 49.45 28.28 28.36
N LYS A 622 50.24 29.07 29.08
CA LYS A 622 50.21 29.08 30.56
C LYS A 622 49.21 30.16 31.02
N ASN A 623 48.10 29.72 31.66
CA ASN A 623 47.04 30.56 32.22
C ASN A 623 46.55 31.67 31.26
N PRO A 624 45.96 31.29 30.11
CA PRO A 624 45.50 32.28 29.15
C PRO A 624 44.31 33.07 29.66
N ASP A 625 44.36 34.42 29.51
CA ASP A 625 43.19 35.28 29.68
C ASP A 625 42.28 35.26 28.46
N GLU A 626 41.09 35.86 28.59
CA GLU A 626 40.10 35.91 27.53
C GLU A 626 40.60 36.61 26.26
N ALA A 627 41.38 37.65 26.40
CA ALA A 627 41.95 38.40 25.28
C ALA A 627 42.94 37.50 24.51
N THR A 628 43.82 36.77 25.21
CA THR A 628 44.77 35.84 24.64
C THR A 628 44.08 34.71 23.87
N ILE A 629 43.04 34.13 24.44
CA ILE A 629 42.25 33.06 23.78
C ILE A 629 41.57 33.64 22.51
N THR A 630 40.96 34.80 22.57
CA THR A 630 40.28 35.46 21.47
C THR A 630 41.26 35.72 20.33
N ASN A 631 42.40 36.33 20.59
CA ASN A 631 43.44 36.63 19.60
C ASN A 631 44.01 35.32 18.97
N LEU A 632 44.18 34.28 19.76
CA LEU A 632 44.68 33.00 19.29
C LEU A 632 43.72 32.33 18.32
N VAL A 633 42.43 32.22 18.68
CA VAL A 633 41.38 31.62 17.83
C VAL A 633 41.26 32.42 16.54
N ASP A 634 41.23 33.77 16.59
CA ASP A 634 41.17 34.61 15.42
C ASP A 634 42.38 34.43 14.49
N LYS A 635 43.59 34.39 15.06
CA LYS A 635 44.82 34.17 14.30
C LYS A 635 44.85 32.82 13.61
N ILE A 636 44.46 31.74 14.28
CA ILE A 636 44.47 30.40 13.73
C ILE A 636 43.51 30.25 12.58
N ILE A 637 42.22 30.63 12.83
CA ILE A 637 41.18 30.47 11.78
C ILE A 637 41.44 31.40 10.60
N SER A 638 41.90 32.62 10.84
CA SER A 638 42.30 33.54 9.77
C SER A 638 43.49 33.04 8.93
N SER A 639 44.47 32.36 9.58
CA SER A 639 45.54 31.69 8.85
C SER A 639 45.04 30.53 7.99
N GLN A 640 44.14 29.69 8.52
CA GLN A 640 43.54 28.59 7.74
C GLN A 640 42.72 29.08 6.56
N LEU A 641 42.05 30.22 6.68
CA LEU A 641 41.32 30.86 5.58
C LEU A 641 42.29 31.42 4.54
N ALA A 642 43.38 32.12 4.99
CA ALA A 642 44.39 32.66 4.10
C ALA A 642 45.16 31.59 3.34
N ASP A 643 45.45 30.46 4.00
CA ASP A 643 46.08 29.27 3.41
C ASP A 643 45.10 28.51 2.47
N GLY A 644 43.84 28.93 2.33
CA GLY A 644 42.85 28.33 1.44
C GLY A 644 42.34 26.96 1.89
N LEU A 645 42.60 26.55 3.15
CA LEU A 645 42.29 25.20 3.65
C LEU A 645 40.79 24.94 3.76
N LEU A 646 39.95 26.00 3.91
CA LEU A 646 38.53 25.93 4.06
C LEU A 646 37.72 26.14 2.76
N ASN A 647 38.42 26.38 1.61
CA ASN A 647 37.76 26.73 0.36
C ASN A 647 36.86 25.66 -0.23
N GLU A 648 37.12 24.38 0.07
CA GLU A 648 36.31 23.24 -0.42
C GLU A 648 35.14 22.93 0.48
N ALA A 649 35.12 23.47 1.72
CA ALA A 649 34.05 23.23 2.68
C ALA A 649 32.84 24.13 2.41
N PRO A 650 31.60 23.58 2.47
CA PRO A 650 30.38 24.36 2.26
C PRO A 650 29.98 25.18 3.51
N ILE A 651 30.96 25.85 4.14
CA ILE A 651 30.79 26.73 5.31
C ILE A 651 30.92 28.18 4.86
N ASN A 652 30.04 29.06 5.31
CA ASN A 652 30.08 30.47 4.94
C ASN A 652 30.71 31.32 6.03
N MET A 653 31.08 32.60 5.68
CA MET A 653 31.78 33.51 6.60
C MET A 653 30.98 33.80 7.88
N ARG A 654 29.64 33.86 7.80
CA ARG A 654 28.79 34.07 8.97
C ARG A 654 28.87 32.86 9.91
N GLU A 655 28.83 31.66 9.37
CA GLU A 655 28.97 30.40 10.14
C GLU A 655 30.35 30.31 10.79
N ILE A 656 31.40 30.70 10.07
CA ILE A 656 32.77 30.76 10.65
C ILE A 656 32.83 31.75 11.81
N GLY A 657 32.17 32.91 11.71
CA GLY A 657 32.06 33.82 12.84
C GLY A 657 31.36 33.23 14.06
N ILE A 658 30.29 32.47 13.86
CA ILE A 658 29.60 31.75 14.94
C ILE A 658 30.51 30.65 15.56
N VAL A 659 31.21 29.90 14.72
CA VAL A 659 32.17 28.87 15.16
C VAL A 659 33.29 29.47 16.01
N LYS A 660 33.90 30.59 15.58
CA LYS A 660 34.90 31.33 16.36
C LYS A 660 34.39 31.71 17.75
N GLN A 661 33.21 32.32 17.81
CA GLN A 661 32.61 32.71 19.09
C GLN A 661 32.32 31.51 20.01
N SER A 662 31.81 30.44 19.46
CA SER A 662 31.58 29.19 20.19
C SER A 662 32.89 28.63 20.76
N PHE A 663 33.98 28.61 19.96
CA PHE A 663 35.29 28.18 20.45
C PHE A 663 35.83 29.07 21.56
N ILE A 664 35.75 30.40 21.43
CA ILE A 664 36.22 31.32 22.45
C ILE A 664 35.48 31.07 23.77
N ASN A 665 34.15 31.01 23.75
CA ASN A 665 33.35 30.74 24.93
C ASN A 665 33.69 29.43 25.60
N ARG A 666 33.83 28.36 24.81
CA ARG A 666 34.13 27.02 25.31
C ARG A 666 35.54 26.91 25.86
N LEU A 667 36.55 27.41 25.15
CA LEU A 667 37.96 27.39 25.57
C LEU A 667 38.12 28.18 26.87
N ARG A 668 37.47 29.35 26.97
CA ARG A 668 37.44 30.14 28.22
C ARG A 668 36.91 29.29 29.39
N SER A 669 35.82 28.56 29.19
CA SER A 669 35.24 27.69 30.22
C SER A 669 36.15 26.51 30.58
N MET A 670 36.88 25.97 29.61
CA MET A 670 37.76 24.81 29.79
C MET A 670 39.04 25.18 30.55
N TYR A 671 39.57 26.37 30.30
CA TYR A 671 40.84 26.88 30.90
C TYR A 671 40.64 27.93 31.98
N HIS A 672 39.42 28.02 32.57
CA HIS A 672 39.14 28.93 33.69
C HIS A 672 40.05 28.54 34.87
N GLN A 673 40.75 29.54 35.45
CA GLN A 673 41.59 29.37 36.65
C GLN A 673 40.74 28.79 37.78
N ARG A 674 41.17 27.64 38.32
CA ARG A 674 40.69 27.19 39.63
C ARG A 674 41.28 28.10 40.69
N ILE A 675 40.40 28.59 41.60
CA ILE A 675 40.85 29.29 42.78
C ILE A 675 41.76 28.32 43.56
N GLU A 676 43.03 28.68 43.76
CA GLU A 676 43.92 27.91 44.67
C GLU A 676 43.29 27.95 46.05
N TYR A 677 43.06 26.79 46.62
CA TYR A 677 42.64 26.74 48.03
C TYR A 677 43.81 27.25 48.86
N PRO A 678 43.56 28.19 49.82
CA PRO A 678 44.61 28.64 50.74
C PRO A 678 45.22 27.42 51.49
N GLU A 679 46.54 27.36 51.59
CA GLU A 679 47.19 26.36 52.42
C GLU A 679 46.66 26.44 53.85
N GLU A 680 46.24 25.33 54.43
CA GLU A 680 45.88 25.27 55.85
C GLU A 680 47.05 25.75 56.68
N ILE A 681 46.86 26.81 57.44
CA ILE A 681 47.82 27.31 58.43
C ILE A 681 47.89 26.23 59.50
N THR A 682 48.90 25.39 59.47
CA THR A 682 49.23 24.47 60.58
C THR A 682 49.61 25.33 61.79
N PRO A 683 48.90 25.18 62.92
CA PRO A 683 49.31 25.93 64.15
C PRO A 683 50.72 25.51 64.53
N LYS A 684 51.65 26.47 64.77
CA LYS A 684 52.94 26.22 65.38
C LYS A 684 52.68 25.61 66.75
N GLN A 685 53.11 24.39 66.94
CA GLN A 685 53.20 23.81 68.23
C GLN A 685 54.25 24.63 69.06
N GLU A 686 53.82 25.27 70.16
CA GLU A 686 54.66 25.87 71.20
C GLU A 686 55.34 24.72 72.08
#